data_b4952144600280c8af1a6217e1274f68
#
_entry.id   b4952144600280c8af1a6217e1274f68
#
_cell.length_a   1.000
_cell.length_b   1.000
_cell.length_c   1.000
_cell.angle_alpha   90.00
_cell.angle_beta   90.00
_cell.angle_gamma   90.00
#
_symmetry.space_group_name_H-M   'P 1'
#
loop_
_entity.id
_entity.type
_entity.pdbx_description
1 polymer ?
#
loop_
_entity_poly.entity_id
_entity_poly.type
_entity_poly.pdbx_seq_one_letter_code
_entity_poly.pdbx_strand_id
1 'polypeptide(L)'
;MTSPTQELDAPALRRLAPYLVGSTRRGVVGGSRYAVKLRAALAQAAQDPARRPVLISGEPGLEKDNLAALVHFGSGDRRHVLIRVDTSLLRADGGDLFHGSPSQGPPLLECLGQGCVLLDRFDAAPPELRALLIELARTGQWPGCSEPFQGRLLFTAESSVPELEGLCDQIRVPPLRVRRQDLGDWIRYSLRRRARQLGWPKPPQVPANVVKRLQSHDFPNNLRELDVVINRALLQAKASAVHGELPDLLPEDVFWLLSRPTSLRFDIWRWKPRLREWMRAPLLWNGLLFGLVSWLFVLVNGALWLGPQDRAHNGALNLFWAWWWPVILVTFPLVGRLWCSFCPFMVWGEISQKLARLLGWQPRRWPRGDTDRWAAPVLAAGFGAILLWEELANLEDTAWLSSCLLLVITGGAVVCSLLFEKRFWCRYLCPVGGMNGLMAKLSVLELRAEAGTCSGSCSSYACFKGGPAEGEGLATGGCPLGTHPAHLEDNRNCVLCLTCVQACPHRSVKLRLRPPAADLQKGMAVPFGERLLLLVLLGGVALHHWQGWLAWLPWAPESLQAGPLLPRFGVGLIALLLPVLVAGWWPKPLLYGLLPLVWALLLSRYLPLGMVEAGQLLPVSAFPWQGAAAALWPSWSADQHVVAFCQSAVIAVGLIWSLVILRRLLLTSPRLLGLGSTLAIALALGGRWLTGMA
;
A
#
# COMPACT_ATOMS: atom_id res chain seq x y z
N MET A 1 -5.15 -12.11 48.41
CA MET A 1 -4.59 -12.61 47.12
C MET A 1 -3.54 -13.63 47.47
N THR A 2 -3.87 -14.89 47.50
CA THR A 2 -2.96 -16.02 47.79
C THR A 2 -1.94 -16.11 46.64
N SER A 3 -0.67 -16.14 47.00
CA SER A 3 0.49 -16.25 46.10
C SER A 3 0.37 -17.55 45.26
N PRO A 4 0.66 -17.55 43.95
CA PRO A 4 0.55 -18.74 43.08
C PRO A 4 1.63 -19.81 43.31
N THR A 5 2.29 -19.79 44.44
CA THR A 5 3.54 -20.50 44.74
C THR A 5 3.38 -21.78 45.57
N GLN A 6 2.19 -22.30 45.68
CA GLN A 6 1.94 -23.40 46.62
C GLN A 6 2.24 -24.83 46.13
N GLU A 7 2.62 -25.04 44.85
CA GLU A 7 2.84 -26.38 44.26
C GLU A 7 4.24 -26.63 43.68
N LEU A 8 5.15 -25.67 43.74
CA LEU A 8 6.50 -25.84 43.20
C LEU A 8 7.52 -26.00 44.32
N ASP A 9 8.42 -26.99 44.17
CA ASP A 9 9.55 -27.19 45.04
C ASP A 9 10.47 -25.96 45.11
N ALA A 10 11.04 -25.67 46.22
CA ALA A 10 11.94 -24.50 46.43
C ALA A 10 13.10 -24.40 45.38
N PRO A 11 13.73 -25.50 44.94
CA PRO A 11 14.71 -25.51 43.85
C PRO A 11 14.12 -25.11 42.50
N ALA A 12 12.98 -25.60 42.11
CA ALA A 12 12.31 -25.27 40.84
C ALA A 12 11.93 -23.78 40.82
N LEU A 13 11.39 -23.25 41.90
CA LEU A 13 11.08 -21.84 42.05
C LEU A 13 12.32 -20.94 41.88
N ARG A 14 13.46 -21.31 42.46
CA ARG A 14 14.71 -20.57 42.30
C ARG A 14 15.19 -20.58 40.84
N ARG A 15 15.02 -21.70 40.13
CA ARG A 15 15.39 -21.83 38.72
C ARG A 15 14.52 -20.98 37.79
N LEU A 16 13.21 -20.90 38.05
CA LEU A 16 12.26 -20.12 37.29
C LEU A 16 12.27 -18.62 37.63
N ALA A 17 12.81 -18.23 38.77
CA ALA A 17 12.77 -16.84 39.29
C ALA A 17 13.16 -15.75 38.26
N PRO A 18 14.21 -15.91 37.41
CA PRO A 18 14.60 -14.90 36.45
C PRO A 18 13.57 -14.69 35.32
N TYR A 19 12.71 -15.68 35.09
CA TYR A 19 11.75 -15.72 33.98
C TYR A 19 10.32 -15.43 34.42
N LEU A 20 10.05 -15.33 35.72
CA LEU A 20 8.70 -15.21 36.27
C LEU A 20 8.00 -13.93 35.85
N VAL A 21 6.74 -14.06 35.47
CA VAL A 21 5.82 -12.95 35.24
C VAL A 21 4.77 -12.95 36.35
N GLY A 22 4.95 -12.06 37.34
CA GLY A 22 4.13 -12.07 38.56
C GLY A 22 2.74 -11.44 38.41
N SER A 23 2.51 -10.58 37.43
CA SER A 23 1.22 -9.92 37.20
C SER A 23 1.14 -9.28 35.82
N THR A 24 -0.09 -8.95 35.39
CA THR A 24 -0.30 -8.11 34.21
C THR A 24 0.07 -6.65 34.51
N ARG A 25 0.70 -5.99 33.57
CA ARG A 25 1.01 -4.54 33.70
C ARG A 25 -0.25 -3.69 33.59
N ARG A 26 -1.24 -4.14 32.81
CA ARG A 26 -2.50 -3.42 32.57
C ARG A 26 -3.47 -4.26 31.74
N GLY A 27 -4.77 -3.86 31.72
CA GLY A 27 -5.75 -4.37 30.76
C GLY A 27 -5.63 -3.73 29.38
N VAL A 28 -6.55 -4.07 28.46
CA VAL A 28 -6.65 -3.45 27.15
C VAL A 28 -7.28 -2.07 27.28
N VAL A 29 -6.52 -1.01 26.96
CA VAL A 29 -6.97 0.38 27.02
C VAL A 29 -7.72 0.76 25.74
N GLY A 30 -8.80 1.55 25.87
CA GLY A 30 -9.58 2.12 24.80
C GLY A 30 -10.99 1.58 24.69
N GLY A 31 -11.86 2.37 24.03
CA GLY A 31 -13.29 2.08 23.79
C GLY A 31 -13.61 1.73 22.35
N SER A 32 -12.63 1.77 21.44
CA SER A 32 -12.89 1.47 20.02
C SER A 32 -13.39 0.03 19.83
N ARG A 33 -14.11 -0.19 18.73
CA ARG A 33 -14.54 -1.55 18.37
C ARG A 33 -13.37 -2.54 18.24
N TYR A 34 -12.16 -2.06 17.95
CA TYR A 34 -10.95 -2.89 17.89
C TYR A 34 -10.50 -3.30 19.29
N ALA A 35 -10.55 -2.38 20.26
CA ALA A 35 -10.24 -2.68 21.65
C ALA A 35 -11.29 -3.63 22.27
N VAL A 36 -12.57 -3.46 21.93
CA VAL A 36 -13.65 -4.35 22.35
C VAL A 36 -13.46 -5.76 21.80
N LYS A 37 -13.17 -5.89 20.49
CA LYS A 37 -12.89 -7.21 19.87
C LYS A 37 -11.64 -7.87 20.44
N LEU A 38 -10.58 -7.09 20.70
CA LEU A 38 -9.36 -7.64 21.28
C LEU A 38 -9.63 -8.18 22.71
N ARG A 39 -10.39 -7.44 23.53
CA ARG A 39 -10.80 -7.90 24.85
C ARG A 39 -11.62 -9.20 24.77
N ALA A 40 -12.57 -9.27 23.84
CA ALA A 40 -13.39 -10.48 23.65
C ALA A 40 -12.53 -11.68 23.21
N ALA A 41 -11.59 -11.50 22.29
CA ALA A 41 -10.70 -12.56 21.83
C ALA A 41 -9.77 -13.05 22.95
N LEU A 42 -9.22 -12.14 23.76
CA LEU A 42 -8.40 -12.51 24.93
C LEU A 42 -9.22 -13.25 26.00
N ALA A 43 -10.45 -12.80 26.26
CA ALA A 43 -11.35 -13.45 27.20
C ALA A 43 -11.76 -14.85 26.71
N GLN A 44 -12.07 -14.99 25.44
CA GLN A 44 -12.38 -16.29 24.83
C GLN A 44 -11.19 -17.26 24.96
N ALA A 45 -9.98 -16.82 24.62
CA ALA A 45 -8.77 -17.62 24.77
C ALA A 45 -8.49 -17.97 26.24
N ALA A 46 -8.78 -17.07 27.18
CA ALA A 46 -8.62 -17.32 28.62
C ALA A 46 -9.63 -18.36 29.17
N GLN A 47 -10.83 -18.39 28.58
CA GLN A 47 -11.91 -19.31 29.00
C GLN A 47 -11.90 -20.66 28.27
N ASP A 48 -10.95 -20.90 27.36
CA ASP A 48 -10.84 -22.14 26.59
C ASP A 48 -10.52 -23.33 27.54
N PRO A 49 -11.44 -24.30 27.73
CA PRO A 49 -11.22 -25.45 28.62
C PRO A 49 -10.15 -26.39 28.07
N ALA A 50 -9.93 -26.42 26.75
CA ALA A 50 -8.91 -27.24 26.12
C ALA A 50 -7.50 -26.67 26.28
N ARG A 51 -7.32 -25.48 26.86
CA ARG A 51 -6.03 -24.82 27.09
C ARG A 51 -5.16 -24.77 25.84
N ARG A 52 -5.79 -24.64 24.66
CA ARG A 52 -5.05 -24.60 23.38
C ARG A 52 -3.95 -23.54 23.39
N PRO A 53 -2.85 -23.81 22.72
CA PRO A 53 -1.81 -22.80 22.53
C PRO A 53 -2.38 -21.52 21.90
N VAL A 54 -1.84 -20.34 22.27
CA VAL A 54 -2.31 -19.05 21.76
C VAL A 54 -1.16 -18.32 21.08
N LEU A 55 -1.35 -17.88 19.86
CA LEU A 55 -0.42 -17.00 19.14
C LEU A 55 -0.95 -15.55 19.09
N ILE A 56 -0.22 -14.63 19.72
CA ILE A 56 -0.52 -13.19 19.68
C ILE A 56 0.44 -12.53 18.70
N SER A 57 -0.08 -12.14 17.54
CA SER A 57 0.70 -11.53 16.47
C SER A 57 0.39 -10.04 16.28
N GLY A 58 1.38 -9.27 15.82
CA GLY A 58 1.22 -7.85 15.53
C GLY A 58 2.55 -7.10 15.55
N GLU A 59 2.52 -5.86 15.10
CA GLU A 59 3.70 -5.00 14.97
C GLU A 59 4.51 -4.83 16.27
N PRO A 60 5.78 -4.40 16.16
CA PRO A 60 6.59 -4.09 17.35
C PRO A 60 5.96 -2.99 18.20
N GLY A 61 6.22 -3.03 19.51
CA GLY A 61 5.76 -2.01 20.45
C GLY A 61 4.30 -2.10 20.88
N LEU A 62 3.57 -3.19 20.57
CA LEU A 62 2.18 -3.41 20.96
C LEU A 62 2.02 -4.11 22.32
N GLU A 63 3.12 -4.38 23.03
CA GLU A 63 3.14 -5.07 24.34
C GLU A 63 2.38 -6.42 24.31
N LYS A 64 2.67 -7.23 23.31
CA LYS A 64 2.06 -8.57 23.12
C LYS A 64 2.29 -9.48 24.30
N ASP A 65 3.44 -9.37 24.96
CA ASP A 65 3.78 -10.08 26.19
C ASP A 65 2.80 -9.77 27.34
N ASN A 66 2.36 -8.53 27.49
CA ASN A 66 1.32 -8.18 28.46
C ASN A 66 -0.05 -8.75 28.09
N LEU A 67 -0.37 -8.86 26.79
CA LEU A 67 -1.62 -9.45 26.33
C LEU A 67 -1.63 -10.98 26.57
N ALA A 68 -0.49 -11.66 26.39
CA ALA A 68 -0.32 -13.06 26.76
C ALA A 68 -0.50 -13.26 28.27
N ALA A 69 0.08 -12.38 29.08
CA ALA A 69 -0.14 -12.39 30.52
C ALA A 69 -1.63 -12.21 30.89
N LEU A 70 -2.39 -11.39 30.14
CA LEU A 70 -3.84 -11.24 30.37
C LEU A 70 -4.60 -12.55 30.09
N VAL A 71 -4.19 -13.36 29.12
CA VAL A 71 -4.78 -14.68 28.88
C VAL A 71 -4.50 -15.59 30.06
N HIS A 72 -3.25 -15.68 30.53
CA HIS A 72 -2.89 -16.52 31.67
C HIS A 72 -3.63 -16.10 32.96
N PHE A 73 -3.50 -14.83 33.38
CA PHE A 73 -4.12 -14.36 34.63
C PHE A 73 -5.65 -14.24 34.57
N GLY A 74 -6.24 -14.25 33.35
CA GLY A 74 -7.68 -14.29 33.11
C GLY A 74 -8.27 -15.70 33.08
N SER A 75 -7.45 -16.72 33.09
CA SER A 75 -7.84 -18.15 33.02
C SER A 75 -7.72 -18.88 34.37
N GLY A 76 -8.07 -20.14 34.38
CA GLY A 76 -7.80 -21.06 35.51
C GLY A 76 -6.31 -21.20 35.79
N ASP A 77 -5.47 -21.01 34.79
CA ASP A 77 -4.00 -21.12 34.85
C ASP A 77 -3.35 -20.08 35.79
N ARG A 78 -4.09 -19.04 36.24
CA ARG A 78 -3.64 -18.06 37.23
C ARG A 78 -3.16 -18.67 38.55
N ARG A 79 -3.49 -19.92 38.82
CA ARG A 79 -3.03 -20.68 40.00
C ARG A 79 -1.63 -21.25 39.83
N HIS A 80 -1.15 -21.33 38.58
CA HIS A 80 0.16 -21.80 38.20
C HIS A 80 1.07 -20.63 37.85
N VAL A 81 2.36 -20.87 37.72
CA VAL A 81 3.34 -19.84 37.36
C VAL A 81 3.31 -19.59 35.85
N LEU A 82 3.61 -18.34 35.47
CA LEU A 82 3.90 -17.93 34.10
C LEU A 82 5.37 -17.53 33.99
N ILE A 83 6.10 -18.16 33.08
CA ILE A 83 7.45 -17.74 32.72
C ILE A 83 7.45 -17.09 31.32
N ARG A 84 8.35 -16.14 31.11
CA ARG A 84 8.61 -15.50 29.80
C ARG A 84 10.00 -15.83 29.34
N VAL A 85 10.11 -16.45 28.19
CA VAL A 85 11.37 -16.79 27.54
C VAL A 85 11.45 -16.07 26.18
N ASP A 86 12.49 -15.31 25.95
CA ASP A 86 12.75 -14.64 24.67
C ASP A 86 13.42 -15.61 23.73
N THR A 87 12.68 -16.13 22.77
CA THR A 87 13.16 -17.16 21.86
C THR A 87 14.26 -16.70 20.92
N SER A 88 14.36 -15.38 20.67
CA SER A 88 15.42 -14.81 19.84
C SER A 88 16.80 -14.84 20.51
N LEU A 89 16.86 -15.06 21.81
CA LEU A 89 18.09 -15.14 22.60
C LEU A 89 18.53 -16.57 22.91
N LEU A 90 17.67 -17.53 22.60
CA LEU A 90 17.98 -18.94 22.80
C LEU A 90 18.88 -19.48 21.67
N ARG A 91 19.66 -20.52 22.00
CA ARG A 91 20.43 -21.29 21.02
C ARG A 91 19.49 -22.13 20.15
N ALA A 92 20.00 -22.67 19.06
CA ALA A 92 19.23 -23.52 18.14
C ALA A 92 18.68 -24.80 18.80
N ASP A 93 19.38 -25.33 19.78
CA ASP A 93 19.01 -26.50 20.60
C ASP A 93 17.96 -26.19 21.68
N GLY A 94 17.57 -24.93 21.84
CA GLY A 94 16.64 -24.43 22.87
C GLY A 94 17.29 -24.14 24.22
N GLY A 95 18.57 -24.43 24.40
CA GLY A 95 19.32 -24.07 25.60
C GLY A 95 18.61 -24.44 26.91
N ASP A 96 18.55 -23.50 27.84
CA ASP A 96 17.92 -23.69 29.17
C ASP A 96 16.45 -24.13 29.16
N LEU A 97 15.76 -23.92 28.03
CA LEU A 97 14.35 -24.29 27.92
C LEU A 97 14.19 -25.81 27.92
N PHE A 98 15.02 -26.51 27.12
CA PHE A 98 14.96 -27.95 26.90
C PHE A 98 16.05 -28.74 27.59
N HIS A 99 17.15 -28.09 27.96
CA HIS A 99 18.33 -28.75 28.52
C HIS A 99 18.66 -28.21 29.90
N GLY A 100 18.89 -29.13 30.82
CA GLY A 100 19.49 -28.80 32.10
C GLY A 100 21.01 -28.74 32.06
N SER A 101 21.62 -28.11 33.03
CA SER A 101 23.05 -28.18 33.23
C SER A 101 23.40 -28.48 34.68
N PRO A 102 24.56 -29.12 34.95
CA PRO A 102 25.01 -29.39 36.31
C PRO A 102 25.12 -28.13 37.22
N SER A 103 25.37 -26.99 36.60
CA SER A 103 25.51 -25.71 37.32
C SER A 103 24.21 -24.92 37.46
N GLN A 104 23.22 -25.14 36.59
CA GLN A 104 22.01 -24.37 36.55
C GLN A 104 20.74 -25.17 36.94
N GLY A 105 20.80 -26.52 36.97
CA GLY A 105 19.70 -27.38 37.34
C GLY A 105 18.91 -27.95 36.14
N PRO A 106 17.71 -28.50 36.35
CA PRO A 106 16.90 -29.16 35.32
C PRO A 106 16.35 -28.17 34.26
N PRO A 107 15.82 -28.69 33.12
CA PRO A 107 15.19 -27.89 32.09
C PRO A 107 14.05 -27.00 32.65
N LEU A 108 13.87 -25.79 32.06
CA LEU A 108 12.83 -24.87 32.52
C LEU A 108 11.42 -25.45 32.35
N LEU A 109 11.16 -26.22 31.26
CA LEU A 109 9.85 -26.86 31.06
C LEU A 109 9.54 -27.95 32.10
N GLU A 110 10.56 -28.69 32.52
CA GLU A 110 10.42 -29.69 33.57
C GLU A 110 10.10 -29.03 34.93
N CYS A 111 10.82 -27.96 35.26
CA CYS A 111 10.56 -27.15 36.46
C CYS A 111 9.17 -26.50 36.46
N LEU A 112 8.61 -26.20 35.26
CA LEU A 112 7.36 -25.49 35.13
C LEU A 112 6.14 -26.33 35.37
N GLY A 113 6.20 -27.64 35.08
CA GLY A 113 5.08 -28.58 35.25
C GLY A 113 3.83 -28.15 34.49
N GLN A 114 2.72 -27.92 35.22
CA GLN A 114 1.46 -27.43 34.62
C GLN A 114 1.37 -25.94 34.39
N GLY A 115 2.44 -25.20 34.64
CA GLY A 115 2.52 -23.75 34.42
C GLY A 115 2.43 -23.33 32.96
N CYS A 116 2.43 -22.03 32.72
CA CYS A 116 2.41 -21.48 31.38
C CYS A 116 3.79 -20.96 30.97
N VAL A 117 4.19 -21.18 29.73
CA VAL A 117 5.36 -20.56 29.13
C VAL A 117 4.96 -19.58 28.03
N LEU A 118 5.44 -18.35 28.15
CA LEU A 118 5.34 -17.33 27.11
C LEU A 118 6.63 -17.32 26.29
N LEU A 119 6.54 -17.79 25.07
CA LEU A 119 7.60 -17.82 24.06
C LEU A 119 7.52 -16.53 23.26
N ASP A 120 8.33 -15.56 23.69
CA ASP A 120 8.30 -14.19 23.12
C ASP A 120 9.18 -14.09 21.89
N ARG A 121 8.73 -13.37 20.84
CA ARG A 121 9.41 -13.16 19.55
C ARG A 121 9.70 -14.48 18.80
N PHE A 122 8.76 -15.35 18.73
CA PHE A 122 8.88 -16.67 18.09
C PHE A 122 9.40 -16.58 16.63
N ASP A 123 8.95 -15.58 15.87
CA ASP A 123 9.38 -15.35 14.48
C ASP A 123 10.86 -14.95 14.34
N ALA A 124 11.49 -14.49 15.40
CA ALA A 124 12.91 -14.16 15.46
C ALA A 124 13.80 -15.32 15.98
N ALA A 125 13.20 -16.47 16.35
CA ALA A 125 13.93 -17.64 16.80
C ALA A 125 14.73 -18.31 15.66
N PRO A 126 15.85 -19.00 15.95
CA PRO A 126 16.54 -19.85 14.97
C PRO A 126 15.60 -20.86 14.31
N PRO A 127 15.80 -21.22 13.03
CA PRO A 127 14.91 -22.15 12.32
C PRO A 127 14.77 -23.53 13.00
N GLU A 128 15.86 -24.06 13.51
CA GLU A 128 15.93 -25.34 14.21
C GLU A 128 15.08 -25.28 15.50
N LEU A 129 15.24 -24.21 16.29
CA LEU A 129 14.46 -24.00 17.49
C LEU A 129 12.97 -23.85 17.17
N ARG A 130 12.61 -23.15 16.08
CA ARG A 130 11.21 -23.04 15.65
C ARG A 130 10.59 -24.39 15.37
N ALA A 131 11.32 -25.29 14.71
CA ALA A 131 10.85 -26.65 14.45
C ALA A 131 10.58 -27.41 15.75
N LEU A 132 11.48 -27.33 16.73
CA LEU A 132 11.30 -27.94 18.06
C LEU A 132 10.09 -27.35 18.82
N LEU A 133 9.90 -26.03 18.76
CA LEU A 133 8.76 -25.38 19.43
C LEU A 133 7.42 -25.68 18.75
N ILE A 134 7.39 -25.92 17.44
CA ILE A 134 6.21 -26.37 16.71
C ILE A 134 5.88 -27.80 17.11
N GLU A 135 6.87 -28.68 17.21
CA GLU A 135 6.67 -30.06 17.66
C GLU A 135 6.18 -30.08 19.10
N LEU A 136 6.75 -29.27 20.01
CA LEU A 136 6.25 -29.08 21.36
C LEU A 136 4.79 -28.62 21.36
N ALA A 137 4.39 -27.71 20.48
CA ALA A 137 3.00 -27.25 20.39
C ALA A 137 2.04 -28.32 19.86
N ARG A 138 2.53 -29.25 19.04
CA ARG A 138 1.75 -30.35 18.44
C ARG A 138 1.57 -31.53 19.35
N THR A 139 2.66 -31.97 19.97
CA THR A 139 2.73 -33.24 20.72
C THR A 139 2.91 -33.09 22.24
N GLY A 140 3.34 -31.88 22.67
CA GLY A 140 3.80 -31.66 24.04
C GLY A 140 5.21 -32.19 24.33
N GLN A 141 5.89 -32.80 23.34
CA GLN A 141 7.22 -33.40 23.52
C GLN A 141 8.36 -32.45 23.14
N TRP A 142 9.49 -32.61 23.83
CA TRP A 142 10.74 -31.88 23.51
C TRP A 142 11.95 -32.83 23.68
N PRO A 143 13.11 -32.51 23.14
CA PRO A 143 14.31 -33.35 23.23
C PRO A 143 14.67 -33.69 24.69
N GLY A 144 14.74 -34.96 25.01
CA GLY A 144 15.08 -35.43 26.35
C GLY A 144 13.93 -35.48 27.37
N CYS A 145 12.69 -35.19 26.95
CA CYS A 145 11.55 -35.31 27.86
C CYS A 145 11.18 -36.78 28.17
N SER A 146 10.83 -37.05 29.41
CA SER A 146 10.25 -38.35 29.83
C SER A 146 8.72 -38.34 29.74
N GLU A 147 8.09 -37.20 29.92
CA GLU A 147 6.64 -37.01 29.87
C GLU A 147 6.30 -35.76 29.02
N PRO A 148 5.16 -35.75 28.33
CA PRO A 148 4.73 -34.60 27.55
C PRO A 148 4.42 -33.38 28.46
N PHE A 149 4.72 -32.18 27.97
CA PHE A 149 4.43 -30.94 28.67
C PHE A 149 2.93 -30.73 28.88
N GLN A 150 2.51 -30.61 30.10
CA GLN A 150 1.11 -30.43 30.49
C GLN A 150 0.70 -28.99 30.69
N GLY A 151 1.66 -28.06 30.59
CA GLY A 151 1.43 -26.63 30.70
C GLY A 151 0.85 -26.02 29.44
N ARG A 152 0.56 -24.73 29.50
CA ARG A 152 0.01 -23.99 28.35
C ARG A 152 1.09 -23.18 27.64
N LEU A 153 1.08 -23.21 26.30
CA LEU A 153 2.00 -22.46 25.46
C LEU A 153 1.35 -21.16 25.00
N LEU A 154 2.05 -20.05 25.16
CA LEU A 154 1.68 -18.73 24.68
C LEU A 154 2.80 -18.22 23.79
N PHE A 155 2.48 -17.85 22.56
CA PHE A 155 3.46 -17.34 21.58
C PHE A 155 3.22 -15.87 21.29
N THR A 156 4.29 -15.11 21.09
CA THR A 156 4.21 -13.78 20.44
C THR A 156 5.05 -13.73 19.18
N ALA A 157 4.57 -13.00 18.16
CA ALA A 157 5.27 -12.80 16.92
C ALA A 157 5.05 -11.38 16.39
N GLU A 158 5.99 -10.83 15.62
CA GLU A 158 5.87 -9.54 14.93
C GLU A 158 5.35 -9.71 13.50
N SER A 159 5.62 -10.85 12.89
CA SER A 159 5.16 -11.27 11.57
C SER A 159 4.10 -12.38 11.65
N SER A 160 3.51 -12.72 10.51
CA SER A 160 2.65 -13.91 10.41
C SER A 160 3.49 -15.17 10.49
N VAL A 161 2.99 -16.16 11.20
CA VAL A 161 3.62 -17.47 11.41
C VAL A 161 2.67 -18.55 10.87
N PRO A 162 2.78 -18.89 9.57
CA PRO A 162 1.91 -19.88 8.95
C PRO A 162 2.04 -21.28 9.58
N GLU A 163 3.22 -21.59 10.12
CA GLU A 163 3.54 -22.89 10.72
C GLU A 163 2.70 -23.19 11.97
N LEU A 164 2.18 -22.17 12.64
CA LEU A 164 1.29 -22.30 13.80
C LEU A 164 -0.21 -22.17 13.45
N GLU A 165 -0.56 -22.02 12.15
CA GLU A 165 -1.96 -22.04 11.73
C GLU A 165 -2.56 -23.43 11.96
N GLY A 166 -3.74 -23.46 12.62
CA GLY A 166 -4.41 -24.68 13.01
C GLY A 166 -3.94 -25.32 14.33
N LEU A 167 -2.72 -25.00 14.81
CA LEU A 167 -2.23 -25.47 16.10
C LEU A 167 -2.56 -24.51 17.25
N CYS A 168 -2.58 -23.21 16.98
CA CYS A 168 -2.78 -22.16 17.98
C CYS A 168 -4.04 -21.34 17.69
N ASP A 169 -4.71 -20.88 18.74
CA ASP A 169 -5.71 -19.80 18.64
C ASP A 169 -5.00 -18.50 18.29
N GLN A 170 -5.41 -17.87 17.17
CA GLN A 170 -4.73 -16.69 16.65
C GLN A 170 -5.39 -15.39 17.08
N ILE A 171 -4.65 -14.53 17.78
CA ILE A 171 -5.09 -13.19 18.19
C ILE A 171 -4.20 -12.15 17.52
N ARG A 172 -4.76 -11.44 16.53
CA ARG A 172 -4.06 -10.35 15.84
C ARG A 172 -4.29 -9.03 16.55
N VAL A 173 -3.22 -8.40 17.01
CA VAL A 173 -3.27 -7.10 17.69
C VAL A 173 -3.23 -5.97 16.65
N PRO A 174 -4.27 -5.13 16.55
CA PRO A 174 -4.28 -4.03 15.61
C PRO A 174 -3.28 -2.94 16.02
N PRO A 175 -2.50 -2.38 15.07
CA PRO A 175 -1.57 -1.28 15.35
C PRO A 175 -2.31 -0.01 15.77
N LEU A 176 -1.58 0.89 16.46
CA LEU A 176 -2.16 2.10 17.01
C LEU A 176 -2.76 3.02 15.94
N ARG A 177 -2.15 3.08 14.74
CA ARG A 177 -2.66 3.85 13.61
C ARG A 177 -4.04 3.40 13.10
N VAL A 178 -4.45 2.17 13.37
CA VAL A 178 -5.78 1.64 12.99
C VAL A 178 -6.82 1.94 14.08
N ARG A 179 -6.39 2.04 15.34
CA ARG A 179 -7.28 2.33 16.48
C ARG A 179 -7.02 3.72 17.08
N ARG A 180 -6.91 4.72 16.24
CA ARG A 180 -6.60 6.11 16.63
C ARG A 180 -7.61 6.72 17.61
N GLN A 181 -8.83 6.20 17.64
CA GLN A 181 -9.85 6.60 18.63
C GLN A 181 -9.41 6.33 20.06
N ASP A 182 -8.63 5.26 20.28
CA ASP A 182 -8.13 4.88 21.60
C ASP A 182 -6.95 5.74 22.06
N LEU A 183 -6.37 6.57 21.17
CA LEU A 183 -5.14 7.31 21.47
C LEU A 183 -5.32 8.27 22.64
N GLY A 184 -6.48 8.93 22.76
CA GLY A 184 -6.78 9.82 23.89
C GLY A 184 -6.74 9.07 25.24
N ASP A 185 -7.27 7.85 25.29
CA ASP A 185 -7.24 7.00 26.48
C ASP A 185 -5.81 6.53 26.80
N TRP A 186 -5.05 6.18 25.75
CA TRP A 186 -3.65 5.81 25.88
C TRP A 186 -2.77 6.95 26.40
N ILE A 187 -2.97 8.16 25.88
CA ILE A 187 -2.26 9.35 26.35
C ILE A 187 -2.57 9.57 27.84
N ARG A 188 -3.84 9.55 28.24
CA ARG A 188 -4.24 9.71 29.64
C ARG A 188 -3.62 8.64 30.54
N TYR A 189 -3.62 7.39 30.10
CA TYR A 189 -3.03 6.28 30.82
C TYR A 189 -1.52 6.46 31.00
N SER A 190 -0.80 6.68 29.89
CA SER A 190 0.66 6.85 29.91
C SER A 190 1.08 8.08 30.72
N LEU A 191 0.35 9.19 30.62
CA LEU A 191 0.58 10.38 31.44
C LEU A 191 0.46 10.09 32.94
N ARG A 192 -0.62 9.44 33.36
CA ARG A 192 -0.82 9.09 34.77
C ARG A 192 0.32 8.23 35.30
N ARG A 193 0.74 7.24 34.54
CA ARG A 193 1.81 6.32 34.90
C ARG A 193 3.16 7.03 35.00
N ARG A 194 3.52 7.79 33.94
CA ARG A 194 4.83 8.48 33.87
C ARG A 194 4.92 9.66 34.80
N ALA A 195 3.88 10.45 34.95
CA ALA A 195 3.85 11.57 35.89
C ALA A 195 4.12 11.08 37.32
N ARG A 196 3.47 9.98 37.75
CA ARG A 196 3.77 9.38 39.08
C ARG A 196 5.22 8.93 39.20
N GLN A 197 5.81 8.33 38.20
CA GLN A 197 7.22 7.89 38.18
C GLN A 197 8.19 9.07 38.26
N LEU A 198 7.81 10.22 37.68
CA LEU A 198 8.62 11.45 37.69
C LEU A 198 8.38 12.37 38.91
N GLY A 199 7.52 11.92 39.84
CA GLY A 199 7.22 12.68 41.07
C GLY A 199 6.29 13.87 40.85
N TRP A 200 5.41 13.83 39.85
CA TRP A 200 4.40 14.86 39.67
C TRP A 200 3.28 14.70 40.71
N PRO A 201 2.86 15.76 41.41
CA PRO A 201 1.81 15.68 42.42
C PRO A 201 0.45 15.33 41.80
N LYS A 202 0.18 15.82 40.56
CA LYS A 202 -1.01 15.53 39.78
C LYS A 202 -0.61 15.33 38.33
N PRO A 203 -1.18 14.33 37.60
CA PRO A 203 -0.90 14.15 36.18
C PRO A 203 -1.46 15.34 35.38
N PRO A 204 -0.63 15.98 34.52
CA PRO A 204 -1.07 17.12 33.74
C PRO A 204 -2.07 16.70 32.66
N GLN A 205 -2.85 17.65 32.17
CA GLN A 205 -3.75 17.46 31.03
C GLN A 205 -3.03 17.74 29.71
N VAL A 206 -3.54 17.15 28.63
CA VAL A 206 -3.09 17.42 27.25
C VAL A 206 -4.21 18.16 26.52
N PRO A 207 -3.92 19.27 25.84
CA PRO A 207 -4.90 19.99 25.06
C PRO A 207 -5.54 19.10 23.97
N ALA A 208 -6.83 19.29 23.69
CA ALA A 208 -7.56 18.47 22.71
C ALA A 208 -7.00 18.60 21.29
N ASN A 209 -6.45 19.76 20.91
CA ASN A 209 -5.76 19.98 19.63
C ASN A 209 -4.49 19.13 19.51
N VAL A 210 -3.73 18.96 20.60
CA VAL A 210 -2.53 18.10 20.65
C VAL A 210 -2.92 16.63 20.48
N VAL A 211 -3.97 16.17 21.17
CA VAL A 211 -4.50 14.80 21.00
C VAL A 211 -4.92 14.55 19.54
N LYS A 212 -5.67 15.47 18.93
CA LYS A 212 -6.07 15.39 17.51
C LYS A 212 -4.86 15.34 16.57
N ARG A 213 -3.82 16.13 16.87
CA ARG A 213 -2.60 16.16 16.08
C ARG A 213 -1.77 14.88 16.24
N LEU A 214 -1.65 14.34 17.45
CA LEU A 214 -1.04 13.03 17.72
C LEU A 214 -1.80 11.89 17.02
N GLN A 215 -3.13 11.98 16.90
CA GLN A 215 -3.93 11.03 16.13
C GLN A 215 -3.59 11.02 14.63
N SER A 216 -2.97 12.06 14.11
CA SER A 216 -2.48 12.13 12.73
C SER A 216 -1.12 11.46 12.52
N HIS A 217 -0.41 11.13 13.60
CA HIS A 217 0.87 10.44 13.57
C HIS A 217 0.67 8.93 13.46
N ASP A 218 1.51 8.23 12.69
CA ASP A 218 1.33 6.81 12.40
C ASP A 218 1.90 5.87 13.46
N PHE A 219 2.76 6.37 14.36
CA PHE A 219 3.41 5.61 15.43
C PHE A 219 4.00 4.27 14.94
N PRO A 220 5.08 4.27 14.13
CA PRO A 220 5.66 3.03 13.60
C PRO A 220 6.09 2.05 14.69
N ASN A 221 6.49 2.53 15.86
CA ASN A 221 6.77 1.71 17.05
C ASN A 221 5.61 1.67 18.06
N ASN A 222 4.40 2.00 17.62
CA ASN A 222 3.17 1.90 18.39
C ASN A 222 3.24 2.53 19.79
N LEU A 223 2.89 1.78 20.84
CA LEU A 223 2.80 2.25 22.21
C LEU A 223 4.17 2.62 22.82
N ARG A 224 5.24 1.94 22.38
CA ARG A 224 6.60 2.27 22.82
C ARG A 224 7.01 3.68 22.39
N GLU A 225 6.67 4.05 21.15
CA GLU A 225 6.92 5.40 20.63
C GLU A 225 6.06 6.45 21.35
N LEU A 226 4.78 6.16 21.55
CA LEU A 226 3.88 7.03 22.30
C LEU A 226 4.41 7.29 23.72
N ASP A 227 4.86 6.26 24.42
CA ASP A 227 5.46 6.38 25.77
C ASP A 227 6.72 7.25 25.77
N VAL A 228 7.57 7.13 24.73
CA VAL A 228 8.77 7.99 24.59
C VAL A 228 8.37 9.45 24.39
N VAL A 229 7.38 9.73 23.52
CA VAL A 229 6.88 11.09 23.27
C VAL A 229 6.33 11.71 24.56
N ILE A 230 5.51 10.97 25.29
CA ILE A 230 4.92 11.45 26.56
C ILE A 230 5.97 11.66 27.64
N ASN A 231 6.89 10.71 27.80
CA ASN A 231 7.96 10.82 28.79
C ASN A 231 8.85 12.05 28.53
N ARG A 232 9.21 12.29 27.27
CA ARG A 232 9.97 13.47 26.86
C ARG A 232 9.19 14.76 27.12
N ALA A 233 7.90 14.82 26.78
CA ALA A 233 7.06 15.98 27.02
C ALA A 233 6.99 16.34 28.51
N LEU A 234 6.85 15.34 29.40
CA LEU A 234 6.85 15.53 30.84
C LEU A 234 8.20 16.02 31.36
N LEU A 235 9.31 15.42 30.92
CA LEU A 235 10.65 15.84 31.31
C LEU A 235 10.95 17.27 30.89
N GLN A 236 10.56 17.63 29.67
CA GLN A 236 10.78 18.96 29.13
C GLN A 236 9.92 20.01 29.86
N ALA A 237 8.63 19.72 30.07
CA ALA A 237 7.76 20.60 30.87
C ALA A 237 8.29 20.78 32.29
N LYS A 238 8.85 19.73 32.90
CA LYS A 238 9.50 19.80 34.20
C LYS A 238 10.78 20.66 34.18
N ALA A 239 11.58 20.54 33.09
CA ALA A 239 12.80 21.34 32.94
C ALA A 239 12.51 22.82 32.65
N SER A 240 11.37 23.13 32.02
CA SER A 240 10.95 24.51 31.72
C SER A 240 10.11 25.15 32.84
N ALA A 241 9.88 24.46 33.95
CA ALA A 241 9.08 24.94 35.06
C ALA A 241 9.81 26.11 35.77
N VAL A 242 9.18 27.26 35.79
CA VAL A 242 9.70 28.45 36.48
C VAL A 242 9.31 28.34 37.96
N HIS A 243 10.27 28.58 38.88
CA HIS A 243 10.07 28.48 40.34
C HIS A 243 9.61 27.10 40.85
N GLY A 244 9.76 26.02 40.02
CA GLY A 244 9.37 24.66 40.40
C GLY A 244 7.89 24.36 40.30
N GLU A 245 7.05 25.29 39.83
CA GLU A 245 5.64 25.06 39.56
C GLU A 245 5.44 24.25 38.30
N LEU A 246 4.89 23.02 38.43
CA LEU A 246 4.60 22.11 37.32
C LEU A 246 3.27 22.51 36.67
N PRO A 247 3.21 22.59 35.32
CA PRO A 247 1.99 23.02 34.65
C PRO A 247 0.87 21.97 34.75
N ASP A 248 -0.35 22.40 35.04
CA ASP A 248 -1.56 21.55 35.00
C ASP A 248 -1.94 21.14 33.58
N LEU A 249 -1.59 21.96 32.57
CA LEU A 249 -1.79 21.72 31.15
C LEU A 249 -0.45 21.75 30.42
N LEU A 250 -0.10 20.65 29.75
CA LEU A 250 1.16 20.59 29.00
C LEU A 250 1.11 21.53 27.78
N PRO A 251 2.14 22.38 27.59
CA PRO A 251 2.25 23.22 26.40
C PRO A 251 2.32 22.37 25.11
N GLU A 252 1.82 22.91 24.01
CA GLU A 252 1.82 22.17 22.74
C GLU A 252 3.24 21.90 22.21
N ASP A 253 4.15 22.84 22.38
CA ASP A 253 5.51 22.80 21.88
C ASP A 253 6.34 21.63 22.43
N VAL A 254 6.11 21.21 23.69
CA VAL A 254 6.87 20.09 24.32
C VAL A 254 6.66 18.75 23.58
N PHE A 255 5.61 18.62 22.79
CA PHE A 255 5.36 17.42 21.99
C PHE A 255 6.10 17.42 20.65
N TRP A 256 6.51 18.59 20.12
CA TRP A 256 6.90 18.77 18.72
C TRP A 256 8.38 19.09 18.46
N LEU A 257 9.21 19.16 19.44
CA LEU A 257 10.62 19.58 19.34
C LEU A 257 11.50 18.77 18.35
N LEU A 258 10.97 17.69 17.78
CA LEU A 258 11.64 16.91 16.72
C LEU A 258 10.75 16.71 15.47
N SER A 259 9.55 17.24 15.44
CA SER A 259 8.74 17.24 14.24
C SER A 259 9.19 18.38 13.36
N ARG A 260 10.13 18.11 12.44
CA ARG A 260 10.30 19.00 11.29
C ARG A 260 8.93 19.23 10.69
N PRO A 261 8.54 20.49 10.38
CA PRO A 261 7.27 20.76 9.71
C PRO A 261 7.21 19.87 8.49
N THR A 262 6.30 18.91 8.51
CA THR A 262 6.13 17.97 7.42
C THR A 262 5.68 18.74 6.20
N SER A 263 6.53 18.74 5.20
CA SER A 263 6.28 19.06 3.79
C SER A 263 5.21 20.12 3.52
N LEU A 264 5.61 21.15 2.82
CA LEU A 264 4.75 22.15 2.17
C LEU A 264 3.55 21.43 1.51
N ARG A 265 2.40 21.52 2.15
CA ARG A 265 1.13 20.98 1.65
C ARG A 265 0.13 22.12 1.60
N PHE A 266 -0.31 22.45 0.40
CA PHE A 266 -1.28 23.52 0.17
C PHE A 266 -2.66 22.94 -0.04
N ASP A 267 -3.65 23.33 0.79
CA ASP A 267 -5.05 22.89 0.67
C ASP A 267 -5.77 23.78 -0.36
N ILE A 268 -6.12 23.21 -1.51
CA ILE A 268 -6.76 23.89 -2.62
C ILE A 268 -8.16 24.40 -2.22
N TRP A 269 -8.91 23.61 -1.46
CA TRP A 269 -10.29 23.98 -1.08
C TRP A 269 -10.35 25.02 0.04
N ARG A 270 -9.27 25.16 0.83
CA ARG A 270 -9.14 26.28 1.76
C ARG A 270 -8.97 27.59 0.99
N TRP A 271 -8.25 27.55 -0.15
CA TRP A 271 -8.05 28.72 -1.03
C TRP A 271 -9.29 29.05 -1.86
N LYS A 272 -9.99 28.03 -2.42
CA LYS A 272 -11.18 28.16 -3.27
C LYS A 272 -12.32 27.25 -2.75
N PRO A 273 -13.08 27.65 -1.72
CA PRO A 273 -14.14 26.81 -1.15
C PRO A 273 -15.27 26.43 -2.13
N ARG A 274 -15.64 27.34 -3.04
CA ARG A 274 -16.66 27.09 -4.08
C ARG A 274 -16.28 25.95 -5.01
N LEU A 275 -14.98 25.74 -5.26
CA LEU A 275 -14.48 24.66 -6.09
C LEU A 275 -14.81 23.30 -5.44
N ARG A 276 -14.73 23.17 -4.13
CA ARG A 276 -15.12 21.96 -3.41
C ARG A 276 -16.59 21.61 -3.64
N GLU A 277 -17.49 22.59 -3.53
CA GLU A 277 -18.92 22.36 -3.69
C GLU A 277 -19.25 21.97 -5.13
N TRP A 278 -18.64 22.61 -6.10
CA TRP A 278 -18.79 22.23 -7.52
C TRP A 278 -18.27 20.80 -7.78
N MET A 279 -17.07 20.48 -7.32
CA MET A 279 -16.44 19.15 -7.50
C MET A 279 -17.20 18.02 -6.80
N ARG A 280 -17.95 18.29 -5.74
CA ARG A 280 -18.76 17.28 -5.03
C ARG A 280 -20.17 17.09 -5.61
N ALA A 281 -20.59 17.93 -6.56
CA ALA A 281 -21.94 17.88 -7.09
C ALA A 281 -22.24 16.54 -7.80
N PRO A 282 -23.27 15.78 -7.39
CA PRO A 282 -23.59 14.48 -7.99
C PRO A 282 -23.97 14.60 -9.46
N LEU A 283 -24.61 15.71 -9.86
CA LEU A 283 -25.01 15.96 -11.24
C LEU A 283 -23.81 16.02 -12.19
N LEU A 284 -22.71 16.67 -11.76
CA LEU A 284 -21.46 16.71 -12.54
C LEU A 284 -20.94 15.30 -12.83
N TRP A 285 -20.83 14.46 -11.79
CA TRP A 285 -20.28 13.10 -11.94
C TRP A 285 -21.24 12.18 -12.71
N ASN A 286 -22.53 12.24 -12.44
CA ASN A 286 -23.53 11.43 -13.16
C ASN A 286 -23.62 11.85 -14.63
N GLY A 287 -23.67 13.15 -14.93
CA GLY A 287 -23.67 13.68 -16.28
C GLY A 287 -22.39 13.35 -17.05
N LEU A 288 -21.23 13.52 -16.43
CA LEU A 288 -19.94 13.20 -17.02
C LEU A 288 -19.79 11.69 -17.29
N LEU A 289 -20.05 10.84 -16.29
CA LEU A 289 -19.80 9.41 -16.39
C LEU A 289 -20.85 8.70 -17.24
N PHE A 290 -22.12 8.86 -16.91
CA PHE A 290 -23.20 8.11 -17.55
C PHE A 290 -23.78 8.80 -18.78
N GLY A 291 -23.62 10.12 -18.90
CA GLY A 291 -23.99 10.90 -20.07
C GLY A 291 -22.87 10.93 -21.11
N LEU A 292 -21.79 11.67 -20.81
CA LEU A 292 -20.75 11.95 -21.82
C LEU A 292 -19.84 10.73 -22.08
N VAL A 293 -19.18 10.22 -21.03
CA VAL A 293 -18.11 9.22 -21.19
C VAL A 293 -18.62 7.90 -21.74
N SER A 294 -19.77 7.43 -21.29
CA SER A 294 -20.35 6.16 -21.78
C SER A 294 -20.73 6.22 -23.25
N TRP A 295 -21.35 7.31 -23.70
CA TRP A 295 -21.72 7.48 -25.12
C TRP A 295 -20.49 7.73 -26.00
N LEU A 296 -19.53 8.54 -25.54
CA LEU A 296 -18.28 8.74 -26.27
C LEU A 296 -17.54 7.41 -26.47
N PHE A 297 -17.55 6.52 -25.49
CA PHE A 297 -16.95 5.19 -25.61
C PHE A 297 -17.65 4.33 -26.69
N VAL A 298 -18.97 4.36 -26.76
CA VAL A 298 -19.71 3.65 -27.80
C VAL A 298 -19.38 4.22 -29.19
N LEU A 299 -19.37 5.55 -29.32
CA LEU A 299 -19.04 6.21 -30.60
C LEU A 299 -17.60 5.91 -31.04
N VAL A 300 -16.64 5.96 -30.12
CA VAL A 300 -15.22 5.63 -30.42
C VAL A 300 -15.11 4.17 -30.90
N ASN A 301 -15.71 3.20 -30.19
CA ASN A 301 -15.68 1.79 -30.63
C ASN A 301 -16.41 1.60 -31.95
N GLY A 302 -17.56 2.24 -32.16
CA GLY A 302 -18.26 2.22 -33.43
C GLY A 302 -17.42 2.72 -34.61
N ALA A 303 -16.72 3.85 -34.41
CA ALA A 303 -15.82 4.41 -35.41
C ALA A 303 -14.57 3.54 -35.67
N LEU A 304 -14.07 2.82 -34.65
CA LEU A 304 -12.97 1.87 -34.80
C LEU A 304 -13.36 0.62 -35.59
N TRP A 305 -14.61 0.17 -35.49
CA TRP A 305 -15.11 -1.00 -36.24
C TRP A 305 -15.59 -0.67 -37.64
N LEU A 306 -16.30 0.45 -37.82
CA LEU A 306 -16.99 0.81 -39.05
C LEU A 306 -16.18 1.76 -39.93
N GLY A 307 -15.20 2.45 -39.37
CA GLY A 307 -14.36 3.44 -40.05
C GLY A 307 -13.13 2.82 -40.74
N PRO A 308 -12.33 3.67 -41.37
CA PRO A 308 -11.03 3.27 -41.92
C PRO A 308 -10.19 2.55 -40.89
N GLN A 309 -9.36 1.60 -41.33
CA GLN A 309 -8.64 0.75 -40.37
C GLN A 309 -7.26 1.25 -39.99
N ASP A 310 -6.79 2.30 -40.63
CA ASP A 310 -5.49 2.95 -40.36
C ASP A 310 -5.64 4.26 -39.57
N ARG A 311 -4.61 4.67 -38.85
CA ARG A 311 -4.63 5.89 -38.02
C ARG A 311 -4.66 7.17 -38.83
N ALA A 312 -4.11 7.15 -40.04
CA ALA A 312 -4.10 8.31 -40.92
C ALA A 312 -5.50 8.73 -41.41
N HIS A 313 -6.49 7.82 -41.34
CA HIS A 313 -7.85 8.06 -41.83
C HIS A 313 -8.94 7.81 -40.79
N ASN A 314 -8.60 7.32 -39.59
CA ASN A 314 -9.56 7.03 -38.52
C ASN A 314 -9.37 8.01 -37.34
N GLY A 315 -10.30 8.97 -37.18
CA GLY A 315 -10.26 9.95 -36.11
C GLY A 315 -10.35 9.37 -34.69
N ALA A 316 -11.05 8.25 -34.51
CA ALA A 316 -11.15 7.58 -33.21
C ALA A 316 -9.83 6.90 -32.84
N LEU A 317 -9.11 6.34 -33.79
CA LEU A 317 -7.79 5.75 -33.58
C LEU A 317 -6.75 6.81 -33.26
N ASN A 318 -6.77 7.94 -34.02
CA ASN A 318 -5.94 9.11 -33.75
C ASN A 318 -6.24 9.68 -32.35
N LEU A 319 -7.52 9.85 -31.97
CA LEU A 319 -7.91 10.34 -30.63
C LEU A 319 -7.38 9.43 -29.52
N PHE A 320 -7.41 8.11 -29.71
CA PHE A 320 -6.96 7.17 -28.68
C PHE A 320 -5.44 7.16 -28.53
N TRP A 321 -4.68 7.02 -29.62
CA TRP A 321 -3.23 6.84 -29.54
C TRP A 321 -2.45 8.17 -29.55
N ALA A 322 -2.84 9.15 -30.38
CA ALA A 322 -2.11 10.40 -30.51
C ALA A 322 -2.52 11.45 -29.45
N TRP A 323 -3.75 11.42 -28.92
CA TRP A 323 -4.23 12.34 -27.91
C TRP A 323 -4.29 11.73 -26.52
N TRP A 324 -5.14 10.75 -26.33
CA TRP A 324 -5.51 10.27 -24.99
C TRP A 324 -4.31 9.66 -24.25
N TRP A 325 -3.52 8.82 -24.93
CA TRP A 325 -2.41 8.13 -24.30
C TRP A 325 -1.25 9.08 -23.91
N PRO A 326 -0.73 9.97 -24.78
CA PRO A 326 0.29 10.95 -24.39
C PRO A 326 -0.17 11.90 -23.29
N VAL A 327 -1.44 12.37 -23.34
CA VAL A 327 -1.99 13.30 -22.32
C VAL A 327 -2.06 12.61 -20.95
N ILE A 328 -2.42 11.34 -20.87
CA ILE A 328 -2.37 10.58 -19.62
C ILE A 328 -0.95 10.56 -19.05
N LEU A 329 0.05 10.22 -19.87
CA LEU A 329 1.45 10.16 -19.44
C LEU A 329 1.96 11.53 -18.94
N VAL A 330 1.65 12.63 -19.66
CA VAL A 330 2.02 14.00 -19.24
C VAL A 330 1.36 14.36 -17.90
N THR A 331 0.12 13.93 -17.68
CA THR A 331 -0.64 14.36 -16.50
C THR A 331 -0.40 13.54 -15.23
N PHE A 332 0.28 12.37 -15.30
CA PHE A 332 0.57 11.58 -14.09
C PHE A 332 1.30 12.36 -12.99
N PRO A 333 2.37 13.12 -13.26
CA PRO A 333 3.03 13.93 -12.23
C PRO A 333 2.18 15.04 -11.66
N LEU A 334 1.13 15.46 -12.35
CA LEU A 334 0.23 16.54 -11.93
C LEU A 334 -0.93 15.98 -11.10
N VAL A 335 -1.79 15.18 -11.72
CA VAL A 335 -3.07 14.74 -11.14
C VAL A 335 -3.12 13.26 -10.78
N GLY A 336 -2.03 12.54 -10.97
CA GLY A 336 -1.95 11.11 -10.62
C GLY A 336 -2.97 10.26 -11.37
N ARG A 337 -3.80 9.53 -10.62
CA ARG A 337 -4.73 8.53 -11.15
C ARG A 337 -6.12 9.11 -11.48
N LEU A 338 -6.23 10.40 -11.77
CA LEU A 338 -7.52 11.06 -12.03
C LEU A 338 -8.30 10.40 -13.17
N TRP A 339 -7.63 9.98 -14.24
CA TRP A 339 -8.23 9.31 -15.39
C TRP A 339 -9.07 8.07 -15.03
N CYS A 340 -8.69 7.36 -13.97
CA CYS A 340 -9.47 6.22 -13.47
C CYS A 340 -10.79 6.63 -12.81
N SER A 341 -11.04 7.91 -12.53
CA SER A 341 -12.29 8.38 -11.95
C SER A 341 -13.42 8.40 -12.97
N PHE A 342 -13.12 8.70 -14.22
CA PHE A 342 -14.05 8.75 -15.35
C PHE A 342 -13.70 7.75 -16.47
N CYS A 343 -13.06 6.65 -16.11
CA CYS A 343 -12.68 5.60 -17.04
C CYS A 343 -13.92 4.92 -17.68
N PRO A 344 -14.04 4.89 -19.02
CA PRO A 344 -15.20 4.33 -19.70
C PRO A 344 -15.40 2.84 -19.40
N PHE A 345 -14.33 2.06 -19.31
CA PHE A 345 -14.38 0.63 -19.01
C PHE A 345 -15.12 0.35 -17.71
N MET A 346 -14.88 1.17 -16.69
CA MET A 346 -15.49 0.99 -15.38
C MET A 346 -16.93 1.52 -15.31
N VAL A 347 -17.25 2.53 -16.10
CA VAL A 347 -18.64 3.04 -16.20
C VAL A 347 -19.56 1.93 -16.68
N TRP A 348 -19.17 1.17 -17.71
CA TRP A 348 -19.92 0.01 -18.21
C TRP A 348 -20.03 -1.12 -17.18
N GLY A 349 -18.96 -1.35 -16.39
CA GLY A 349 -19.02 -2.26 -15.24
C GLY A 349 -20.03 -1.81 -14.18
N GLU A 350 -20.10 -0.50 -13.87
CA GLU A 350 -21.08 0.04 -12.90
C GLU A 350 -22.52 -0.02 -13.45
N ILE A 351 -22.73 0.24 -14.75
CA ILE A 351 -24.05 0.10 -15.41
C ILE A 351 -24.50 -1.35 -15.31
N SER A 352 -23.64 -2.30 -15.69
CA SER A 352 -23.93 -3.74 -15.62
C SER A 352 -24.26 -4.20 -14.20
N GLN A 353 -23.53 -3.71 -13.20
CA GLN A 353 -23.79 -4.03 -11.79
C GLN A 353 -25.13 -3.44 -11.30
N LYS A 354 -25.48 -2.21 -11.71
CA LYS A 354 -26.78 -1.62 -11.39
C LYS A 354 -27.91 -2.42 -12.01
N LEU A 355 -27.79 -2.80 -13.29
CA LEU A 355 -28.79 -3.61 -13.98
C LEU A 355 -28.94 -5.00 -13.35
N ALA A 356 -27.84 -5.65 -13.01
CA ALA A 356 -27.87 -6.95 -12.35
C ALA A 356 -28.58 -6.90 -10.99
N ARG A 357 -28.37 -5.82 -10.21
CA ARG A 357 -29.08 -5.62 -8.94
C ARG A 357 -30.58 -5.43 -9.11
N LEU A 358 -31.02 -4.76 -10.19
CA LEU A 358 -32.46 -4.63 -10.52
C LEU A 358 -33.07 -6.00 -10.85
N LEU A 359 -32.27 -6.93 -11.38
CA LEU A 359 -32.65 -8.32 -11.66
C LEU A 359 -32.51 -9.25 -10.43
N GLY A 360 -32.24 -8.69 -9.23
CA GLY A 360 -32.12 -9.48 -7.99
C GLY A 360 -30.73 -10.09 -7.74
N TRP A 361 -29.76 -9.87 -8.62
CA TRP A 361 -28.41 -10.38 -8.45
C TRP A 361 -27.63 -9.57 -7.43
N GLN A 362 -27.00 -10.24 -6.44
CA GLN A 362 -26.14 -9.59 -5.44
C GLN A 362 -24.68 -9.97 -5.65
N PRO A 363 -23.80 -9.02 -5.98
CA PRO A 363 -22.38 -9.26 -6.09
C PRO A 363 -21.76 -9.72 -4.77
N ARG A 364 -20.78 -10.62 -4.85
CA ARG A 364 -20.06 -11.15 -3.69
C ARG A 364 -19.14 -10.09 -3.08
N ARG A 365 -18.92 -10.18 -1.78
CA ARG A 365 -17.88 -9.39 -1.11
C ARG A 365 -16.50 -9.79 -1.61
N TRP A 366 -15.56 -8.84 -1.53
CA TRP A 366 -14.18 -9.12 -1.90
C TRP A 366 -13.60 -10.27 -1.10
N PRO A 367 -12.72 -11.11 -1.70
CA PRO A 367 -12.03 -12.17 -0.99
C PRO A 367 -11.27 -11.61 0.22
N ARG A 368 -11.37 -12.31 1.34
CA ARG A 368 -10.57 -12.01 2.53
C ARG A 368 -9.28 -12.81 2.42
N GLY A 369 -8.13 -12.16 2.40
CA GLY A 369 -6.83 -12.81 2.31
C GLY A 369 -5.81 -11.96 1.54
N ASP A 370 -4.70 -12.58 1.16
CA ASP A 370 -3.55 -11.96 0.49
C ASP A 370 -3.82 -11.66 -1.00
N THR A 371 -4.99 -11.09 -1.31
CA THR A 371 -5.35 -10.73 -2.70
C THR A 371 -4.29 -9.86 -3.37
N ASP A 372 -3.69 -8.94 -2.63
CA ASP A 372 -2.60 -8.08 -3.13
C ASP A 372 -1.36 -8.89 -3.57
N ARG A 373 -1.12 -10.08 -2.98
CA ARG A 373 0.05 -10.89 -3.26
C ARG A 373 0.01 -11.54 -4.65
N TRP A 374 -1.13 -12.10 -5.04
CA TRP A 374 -1.28 -12.74 -6.35
C TRP A 374 -1.76 -11.75 -7.44
N ALA A 375 -2.54 -10.72 -7.07
CA ALA A 375 -3.06 -9.75 -8.02
C ALA A 375 -1.95 -8.92 -8.69
N ALA A 376 -0.93 -8.55 -7.94
CA ALA A 376 0.12 -7.69 -8.44
C ALA A 376 1.00 -8.32 -9.55
N PRO A 377 1.43 -9.60 -9.49
CA PRO A 377 2.03 -10.30 -10.63
C PRO A 377 1.09 -10.40 -11.83
N VAL A 378 -0.20 -10.63 -11.60
CA VAL A 378 -1.21 -10.70 -12.68
C VAL A 378 -1.32 -9.35 -13.40
N LEU A 379 -1.33 -8.23 -12.66
CA LEU A 379 -1.31 -6.89 -13.25
C LEU A 379 -0.08 -6.65 -14.12
N ALA A 380 1.10 -7.06 -13.66
CA ALA A 380 2.35 -6.88 -14.40
C ALA A 380 2.38 -7.76 -15.67
N ALA A 381 1.96 -9.01 -15.56
CA ALA A 381 1.85 -9.92 -16.71
C ALA A 381 0.80 -9.43 -17.73
N GLY A 382 -0.36 -8.98 -17.26
CA GLY A 382 -1.39 -8.40 -18.11
C GLY A 382 -0.93 -7.14 -18.85
N PHE A 383 -0.16 -6.27 -18.17
CA PHE A 383 0.40 -5.08 -18.82
C PHE A 383 1.49 -5.47 -19.84
N GLY A 384 2.35 -6.43 -19.51
CA GLY A 384 3.33 -6.97 -20.44
C GLY A 384 2.69 -7.59 -21.69
N ALA A 385 1.57 -8.30 -21.53
CA ALA A 385 0.80 -8.84 -22.66
C ALA A 385 0.22 -7.72 -23.56
N ILE A 386 -0.24 -6.60 -22.96
CA ILE A 386 -0.69 -5.44 -23.74
C ILE A 386 0.46 -4.85 -24.55
N LEU A 387 1.63 -4.64 -23.95
CA LEU A 387 2.80 -4.10 -24.64
C LEU A 387 3.26 -5.00 -25.80
N LEU A 388 3.27 -6.32 -25.59
CA LEU A 388 3.59 -7.28 -26.66
C LEU A 388 2.54 -7.23 -27.78
N TRP A 389 1.27 -7.14 -27.44
CA TRP A 389 0.19 -7.05 -28.43
C TRP A 389 0.26 -5.75 -29.22
N GLU A 390 0.49 -4.61 -28.53
CA GLU A 390 0.67 -3.30 -29.15
C GLU A 390 1.77 -3.33 -30.21
N GLU A 391 2.92 -3.84 -29.86
CA GLU A 391 4.09 -3.80 -30.73
C GLU A 391 4.08 -4.85 -31.85
N LEU A 392 3.67 -6.09 -31.54
CA LEU A 392 3.72 -7.18 -32.49
C LEU A 392 2.54 -7.18 -33.50
N ALA A 393 1.40 -6.66 -33.10
CA ALA A 393 0.21 -6.60 -33.92
C ALA A 393 -0.11 -5.19 -34.46
N ASN A 394 0.80 -4.22 -34.23
CA ASN A 394 0.65 -2.82 -34.65
C ASN A 394 -0.71 -2.22 -34.26
N LEU A 395 -1.05 -2.31 -32.96
CA LEU A 395 -2.32 -1.80 -32.45
C LEU A 395 -2.49 -0.29 -32.68
N GLU A 396 -1.37 0.44 -32.67
CA GLU A 396 -1.36 1.89 -32.87
C GLU A 396 -1.93 2.30 -34.24
N ASP A 397 -1.83 1.41 -35.22
CA ASP A 397 -2.27 1.67 -36.60
C ASP A 397 -3.34 0.69 -37.11
N THR A 398 -3.96 -0.07 -36.20
CA THR A 398 -5.01 -1.04 -36.55
C THR A 398 -6.27 -0.81 -35.71
N ALA A 399 -7.30 -0.23 -36.32
CA ALA A 399 -8.48 0.27 -35.61
C ALA A 399 -9.28 -0.86 -34.92
N TRP A 400 -9.60 -1.97 -35.61
CA TRP A 400 -10.37 -3.06 -35.03
C TRP A 400 -9.64 -3.76 -33.87
N LEU A 401 -8.28 -3.91 -33.95
CA LEU A 401 -7.48 -4.48 -32.86
C LEU A 401 -7.44 -3.56 -31.64
N SER A 402 -7.34 -2.25 -31.84
CA SER A 402 -7.45 -1.26 -30.76
C SER A 402 -8.82 -1.33 -30.08
N SER A 403 -9.92 -1.49 -30.86
CA SER A 403 -11.24 -1.72 -30.27
C SER A 403 -11.30 -3.05 -29.49
N CYS A 404 -10.71 -4.13 -30.00
CA CYS A 404 -10.62 -5.39 -29.27
C CYS A 404 -9.93 -5.21 -27.90
N LEU A 405 -8.83 -4.46 -27.83
CA LEU A 405 -8.16 -4.15 -26.56
C LEU A 405 -9.10 -3.40 -25.59
N LEU A 406 -9.81 -2.37 -26.09
CA LEU A 406 -10.77 -1.60 -25.27
C LEU A 406 -11.92 -2.49 -24.77
N LEU A 407 -12.44 -3.37 -25.62
CA LEU A 407 -13.53 -4.28 -25.27
C LEU A 407 -13.10 -5.40 -24.33
N VAL A 408 -11.88 -5.95 -24.45
CA VAL A 408 -11.33 -6.95 -23.51
C VAL A 408 -11.19 -6.35 -22.11
N ILE A 409 -10.64 -5.13 -22.00
CA ILE A 409 -10.54 -4.43 -20.71
C ILE A 409 -11.93 -4.15 -20.12
N THR A 410 -12.89 -3.74 -20.97
CA THR A 410 -14.29 -3.50 -20.56
C THR A 410 -14.97 -4.79 -20.13
N GLY A 411 -14.80 -5.87 -20.87
CA GLY A 411 -15.32 -7.19 -20.54
C GLY A 411 -14.83 -7.67 -19.17
N GLY A 412 -13.53 -7.52 -18.88
CA GLY A 412 -12.97 -7.80 -17.56
C GLY A 412 -13.61 -6.94 -16.45
N ALA A 413 -13.85 -5.65 -16.71
CA ALA A 413 -14.53 -4.76 -15.78
C ALA A 413 -15.99 -5.16 -15.54
N VAL A 414 -16.73 -5.53 -16.58
CA VAL A 414 -18.12 -6.00 -16.50
C VAL A 414 -18.21 -7.30 -15.71
N VAL A 415 -17.42 -8.32 -16.08
CA VAL A 415 -17.41 -9.62 -15.38
C VAL A 415 -17.08 -9.46 -13.90
N CYS A 416 -16.03 -8.69 -13.58
CA CYS A 416 -15.67 -8.44 -12.18
C CYS A 416 -16.73 -7.64 -11.42
N SER A 417 -17.44 -6.72 -12.07
CA SER A 417 -18.53 -5.95 -11.46
C SER A 417 -19.78 -6.78 -11.21
N LEU A 418 -20.04 -7.80 -12.01
CA LEU A 418 -21.12 -8.77 -11.77
C LEU A 418 -20.77 -9.74 -10.64
N LEU A 419 -19.51 -10.14 -10.53
CA LEU A 419 -19.05 -11.09 -9.50
C LEU A 419 -18.81 -10.46 -8.14
N PHE A 420 -18.22 -9.25 -8.09
CA PHE A 420 -17.76 -8.61 -6.86
C PHE A 420 -18.37 -7.22 -6.68
N GLU A 421 -18.59 -6.86 -5.41
CA GLU A 421 -19.01 -5.50 -5.04
C GLU A 421 -17.89 -4.47 -5.33
N LYS A 422 -18.27 -3.21 -5.57
CA LYS A 422 -17.34 -2.10 -5.82
C LYS A 422 -16.45 -2.34 -7.07
N ARG A 423 -15.34 -1.58 -7.20
CA ARG A 423 -14.43 -1.66 -8.35
C ARG A 423 -13.27 -2.65 -8.10
N PHE A 424 -13.57 -3.95 -7.91
CA PHE A 424 -12.57 -5.00 -7.71
C PHE A 424 -11.56 -5.06 -8.85
N TRP A 425 -12.05 -5.01 -10.11
CA TRP A 425 -11.23 -4.97 -11.32
C TRP A 425 -10.13 -3.89 -11.25
N CYS A 426 -10.52 -2.62 -10.97
CA CYS A 426 -9.61 -1.48 -10.97
C CYS A 426 -8.51 -1.58 -9.91
N ARG A 427 -8.76 -2.31 -8.82
CA ARG A 427 -7.82 -2.44 -7.72
C ARG A 427 -6.84 -3.59 -7.93
N TYR A 428 -7.31 -4.72 -8.47
CA TYR A 428 -6.58 -5.97 -8.42
C TYR A 428 -6.23 -6.57 -9.79
N LEU A 429 -6.99 -6.30 -10.84
CA LEU A 429 -6.86 -7.03 -12.09
C LEU A 429 -6.64 -6.15 -13.33
N CYS A 430 -7.04 -4.87 -13.31
CA CYS A 430 -6.87 -3.98 -14.44
C CYS A 430 -5.39 -3.66 -14.70
N PRO A 431 -4.77 -4.10 -15.81
CA PRO A 431 -3.36 -3.86 -16.08
C PRO A 431 -3.02 -2.36 -16.19
N VAL A 432 -3.85 -1.61 -16.93
CA VAL A 432 -3.74 -0.14 -17.05
C VAL A 432 -3.91 0.53 -15.68
N GLY A 433 -4.83 0.01 -14.84
CA GLY A 433 -5.02 0.48 -13.47
C GLY A 433 -3.79 0.26 -12.59
N GLY A 434 -3.04 -0.82 -12.81
CA GLY A 434 -1.77 -1.11 -12.14
C GLY A 434 -0.69 -0.07 -12.48
N MET A 435 -0.48 0.19 -13.78
CA MET A 435 0.43 1.22 -14.26
C MET A 435 0.05 2.61 -13.72
N ASN A 436 -1.22 3.00 -13.87
CA ASN A 436 -1.72 4.29 -13.36
C ASN A 436 -1.50 4.43 -11.84
N GLY A 437 -1.65 3.34 -11.08
CA GLY A 437 -1.40 3.31 -9.65
C GLY A 437 0.07 3.51 -9.29
N LEU A 438 0.99 2.90 -10.04
CA LEU A 438 2.42 3.06 -9.87
C LEU A 438 2.85 4.52 -10.20
N MET A 439 2.44 5.04 -11.35
CA MET A 439 2.76 6.39 -11.81
C MET A 439 2.13 7.49 -10.93
N ALA A 440 0.98 7.24 -10.29
CA ALA A 440 0.33 8.18 -9.38
C ALA A 440 1.19 8.54 -8.15
N LYS A 441 2.21 7.75 -7.82
CA LYS A 441 3.17 8.06 -6.76
C LYS A 441 4.01 9.30 -7.08
N LEU A 442 4.16 9.65 -8.36
CA LEU A 442 4.87 10.84 -8.82
C LEU A 442 4.07 12.14 -8.60
N SER A 443 2.74 12.06 -8.45
CA SER A 443 1.85 13.22 -8.54
C SER A 443 2.01 14.22 -7.41
N VAL A 444 1.79 15.49 -7.78
CA VAL A 444 1.72 16.62 -6.83
C VAL A 444 0.36 16.76 -6.17
N LEU A 445 -0.69 16.21 -6.76
CA LEU A 445 -2.03 16.26 -6.20
C LEU A 445 -2.28 15.06 -5.28
N GLU A 446 -2.83 15.31 -4.08
CA GLU A 446 -3.25 14.25 -3.17
C GLU A 446 -4.63 14.52 -2.56
N LEU A 447 -5.40 13.46 -2.35
CA LEU A 447 -6.63 13.47 -1.60
C LEU A 447 -6.43 12.71 -0.29
N ARG A 448 -6.52 13.39 0.85
CA ARG A 448 -6.33 12.78 2.18
C ARG A 448 -7.35 13.32 3.17
N ALA A 449 -7.79 12.48 4.07
CA ALA A 449 -8.61 12.93 5.19
C ALA A 449 -7.74 13.35 6.39
N GLU A 450 -8.27 14.23 7.22
CA GLU A 450 -7.71 14.58 8.51
C GLU A 450 -7.95 13.43 9.50
N ALA A 451 -6.89 12.67 9.79
CA ALA A 451 -6.99 11.48 10.63
C ALA A 451 -7.58 11.77 12.02
N GLY A 452 -7.27 12.94 12.60
CA GLY A 452 -7.82 13.37 13.88
C GLY A 452 -9.36 13.53 13.85
N THR A 453 -9.91 14.16 12.80
CA THR A 453 -11.35 14.29 12.63
C THR A 453 -12.02 12.93 12.39
N CYS A 454 -11.42 12.09 11.54
CA CYS A 454 -11.94 10.76 11.25
C CYS A 454 -11.94 9.84 12.48
N SER A 455 -10.93 9.96 13.35
CA SER A 455 -10.80 9.11 14.54
C SER A 455 -11.59 9.61 15.74
N GLY A 456 -11.71 10.95 15.87
CA GLY A 456 -12.32 11.56 17.07
C GLY A 456 -13.79 11.92 16.92
N SER A 457 -14.26 12.21 15.70
CA SER A 457 -15.61 12.77 15.49
C SER A 457 -16.52 11.94 14.57
N CYS A 458 -15.96 11.02 13.76
CA CYS A 458 -16.72 10.26 12.78
C CYS A 458 -17.12 8.88 13.31
N SER A 459 -18.43 8.59 13.32
CA SER A 459 -19.01 7.29 13.70
C SER A 459 -19.49 6.48 12.48
N SER A 460 -19.92 7.16 11.41
CA SER A 460 -20.57 6.51 10.27
C SER A 460 -19.61 5.82 9.32
N TYR A 461 -18.42 6.38 9.08
CA TYR A 461 -17.46 5.92 8.05
C TYR A 461 -18.08 5.79 6.65
N ALA A 462 -19.09 6.61 6.32
CA ALA A 462 -19.82 6.55 5.05
C ALA A 462 -18.93 6.77 3.84
N CYS A 463 -17.84 7.55 3.97
CA CYS A 463 -16.83 7.73 2.93
C CYS A 463 -16.15 6.42 2.47
N PHE A 464 -16.12 5.40 3.31
CA PHE A 464 -15.53 4.08 3.04
C PHE A 464 -16.59 3.01 2.79
N LYS A 465 -17.57 2.90 3.69
CA LYS A 465 -18.59 1.85 3.63
C LYS A 465 -19.72 2.17 2.67
N GLY A 466 -20.01 3.43 2.44
CA GLY A 466 -21.29 3.91 1.93
C GLY A 466 -22.33 4.04 3.03
N GLY A 467 -23.45 4.63 2.70
CA GLY A 467 -24.55 4.80 3.63
C GLY A 467 -25.49 5.95 3.22
N PRO A 468 -26.52 6.19 4.02
CA PRO A 468 -27.45 7.28 3.80
C PRO A 468 -26.76 8.65 3.97
N ALA A 469 -27.46 9.71 3.58
CA ALA A 469 -27.03 11.07 3.85
C ALA A 469 -27.00 11.33 5.37
N GLU A 470 -25.93 11.99 5.84
CA GLU A 470 -25.74 12.34 7.25
C GLU A 470 -25.04 13.70 7.36
N GLY A 471 -25.64 14.66 8.04
CA GLY A 471 -25.12 16.04 8.12
C GLY A 471 -24.96 16.67 6.72
N GLU A 472 -23.75 17.16 6.40
CA GLU A 472 -23.44 17.67 5.06
C GLU A 472 -23.13 16.54 4.03
N GLY A 473 -22.99 15.30 4.48
CA GLY A 473 -22.67 14.16 3.65
C GLY A 473 -23.87 13.68 2.84
N LEU A 474 -23.60 13.37 1.55
CA LEU A 474 -24.60 12.81 0.64
C LEU A 474 -24.62 11.27 0.75
N ALA A 475 -25.76 10.66 0.42
CA ALA A 475 -25.86 9.22 0.28
C ALA A 475 -24.95 8.71 -0.83
N THR A 476 -24.08 7.76 -0.55
CA THR A 476 -23.12 7.20 -1.52
C THR A 476 -22.90 5.71 -1.29
N GLY A 477 -22.35 5.02 -2.30
CA GLY A 477 -21.89 3.63 -2.20
C GLY A 477 -20.55 3.46 -1.44
N GLY A 478 -19.95 4.56 -0.95
CA GLY A 478 -18.62 4.56 -0.31
C GLY A 478 -17.47 4.47 -1.31
N CYS A 479 -16.25 4.36 -0.79
CA CYS A 479 -15.06 4.33 -1.63
C CYS A 479 -15.09 3.14 -2.60
N PRO A 480 -15.03 3.38 -3.93
CA PRO A 480 -15.08 2.32 -4.93
C PRO A 480 -13.88 1.39 -4.90
N LEU A 481 -12.71 1.87 -4.46
CA LEU A 481 -11.50 1.04 -4.27
C LEU A 481 -11.40 0.44 -2.86
N GLY A 482 -12.41 0.57 -2.02
CA GLY A 482 -12.42 -0.02 -0.68
C GLY A 482 -11.29 0.48 0.23
N THR A 483 -10.89 1.75 0.11
CA THR A 483 -9.82 2.35 0.93
C THR A 483 -10.37 3.55 1.72
N HIS A 484 -10.07 3.60 3.01
CA HIS A 484 -10.46 4.74 3.83
C HIS A 484 -9.50 5.92 3.58
N PRO A 485 -9.99 7.16 3.34
CA PRO A 485 -9.15 8.31 2.97
C PRO A 485 -8.07 8.67 4.02
N ALA A 486 -8.32 8.38 5.30
CA ALA A 486 -7.34 8.62 6.37
C ALA A 486 -6.23 7.56 6.44
N HIS A 487 -6.42 6.40 5.80
CA HIS A 487 -5.46 5.29 5.77
C HIS A 487 -4.73 5.18 4.42
N LEU A 488 -4.87 6.17 3.57
CA LEU A 488 -4.11 6.24 2.31
C LEU A 488 -2.66 6.62 2.62
N GLU A 489 -1.75 5.69 2.43
CA GLU A 489 -0.30 5.90 2.57
C GLU A 489 0.27 6.57 1.31
N ASP A 490 -0.20 6.17 0.14
CA ASP A 490 0.19 6.69 -1.17
C ASP A 490 -1.02 6.96 -2.08
N ASN A 491 -0.78 7.44 -3.30
CA ASN A 491 -1.82 7.72 -4.27
C ASN A 491 -2.27 6.48 -5.09
N ARG A 492 -1.61 5.33 -4.94
CA ARG A 492 -1.93 4.12 -5.70
C ARG A 492 -3.39 3.72 -5.62
N ASN A 493 -3.96 3.78 -4.42
CA ASN A 493 -5.32 3.35 -4.14
C ASN A 493 -6.34 4.49 -4.09
N CYS A 494 -6.04 5.64 -4.73
CA CYS A 494 -6.94 6.77 -4.84
C CYS A 494 -7.11 7.20 -6.28
N VAL A 495 -8.31 7.06 -6.83
CA VAL A 495 -8.66 7.49 -8.20
C VAL A 495 -9.26 8.90 -8.26
N LEU A 496 -9.22 9.67 -7.18
CA LEU A 496 -9.77 11.04 -7.11
C LEU A 496 -11.25 11.16 -7.54
N CYS A 497 -12.05 10.11 -7.36
CA CYS A 497 -13.47 10.09 -7.72
C CYS A 497 -14.37 10.94 -6.79
N LEU A 498 -13.80 11.53 -5.75
CA LEU A 498 -14.44 12.43 -4.79
C LEU A 498 -15.65 11.85 -4.02
N THR A 499 -15.99 10.57 -4.17
CA THR A 499 -17.07 9.93 -3.42
C THR A 499 -16.92 10.09 -1.90
N CYS A 500 -15.68 10.02 -1.40
CA CYS A 500 -15.39 10.27 0.02
C CYS A 500 -15.63 11.74 0.43
N VAL A 501 -15.49 12.70 -0.49
CA VAL A 501 -15.80 14.12 -0.26
C VAL A 501 -17.30 14.34 -0.22
N GLN A 502 -18.04 13.65 -1.11
CA GLN A 502 -19.51 13.67 -1.12
C GLN A 502 -20.09 13.11 0.18
N ALA A 503 -19.59 11.96 0.63
CA ALA A 503 -20.10 11.23 1.78
C ALA A 503 -19.68 11.80 3.15
N CYS A 504 -18.65 12.65 3.22
CA CYS A 504 -18.07 13.09 4.50
C CYS A 504 -18.90 14.19 5.16
N PRO A 505 -19.56 13.96 6.34
CA PRO A 505 -20.31 15.00 7.05
C PRO A 505 -19.42 16.02 7.78
N HIS A 506 -18.14 15.70 7.99
CA HIS A 506 -17.23 16.50 8.83
C HIS A 506 -16.22 17.33 8.04
N ARG A 507 -16.33 17.44 6.72
CA ARG A 507 -15.34 18.13 5.83
C ARG A 507 -13.89 17.70 6.06
N SER A 508 -13.68 16.48 6.54
CA SER A 508 -12.35 15.96 6.88
C SER A 508 -11.47 15.73 5.66
N VAL A 509 -12.05 15.41 4.51
CA VAL A 509 -11.30 15.11 3.28
C VAL A 509 -10.85 16.42 2.64
N LYS A 510 -9.54 16.50 2.35
CA LYS A 510 -8.88 17.66 1.77
C LYS A 510 -8.20 17.29 0.45
N LEU A 511 -8.25 18.22 -0.51
CA LEU A 511 -7.48 18.14 -1.76
C LEU A 511 -6.26 19.05 -1.61
N ARG A 512 -5.06 18.46 -1.66
CA ARG A 512 -3.81 19.16 -1.34
C ARG A 512 -2.82 19.07 -2.48
N LEU A 513 -2.05 20.13 -2.69
CA LEU A 513 -0.79 20.08 -3.43
C LEU A 513 0.34 19.70 -2.47
N ARG A 514 1.23 18.84 -2.94
CA ARG A 514 2.40 18.37 -2.20
C ARG A 514 3.65 18.36 -3.10
N PRO A 515 4.86 18.23 -2.55
CA PRO A 515 6.05 18.04 -3.36
C PRO A 515 5.91 16.83 -4.29
N PRO A 516 6.43 16.92 -5.54
CA PRO A 516 6.39 15.80 -6.48
C PRO A 516 7.05 14.55 -5.90
N ALA A 517 6.50 13.38 -6.20
CA ALA A 517 6.99 12.09 -5.71
C ALA A 517 7.13 11.98 -4.17
N ALA A 518 6.31 12.73 -3.41
CA ALA A 518 6.35 12.68 -1.95
C ALA A 518 6.10 11.26 -1.39
N ASP A 519 5.36 10.41 -2.10
CA ASP A 519 5.13 9.01 -1.71
C ASP A 519 6.42 8.18 -1.77
N LEU A 520 7.34 8.48 -2.69
CA LEU A 520 8.61 7.77 -2.82
C LEU A 520 9.65 8.16 -1.75
N GLN A 521 9.44 9.30 -1.08
CA GLN A 521 10.37 9.82 -0.06
C GLN A 521 10.17 9.19 1.32
N LYS A 522 9.11 8.42 1.51
CA LYS A 522 8.81 7.66 2.72
C LYS A 522 9.30 6.22 2.54
N GLY A 523 9.93 5.64 3.58
CA GLY A 523 10.33 4.24 3.57
C GLY A 523 9.09 3.32 3.53
N MET A 524 8.55 3.09 2.35
CA MET A 524 7.37 2.27 2.14
C MET A 524 7.72 0.80 1.91
N ALA A 525 6.86 -0.09 2.40
CA ALA A 525 6.87 -1.48 1.97
C ALA A 525 6.47 -1.53 0.48
N VAL A 526 7.35 -2.10 -0.35
CA VAL A 526 7.14 -2.24 -1.79
C VAL A 526 6.64 -3.65 -2.07
N PRO A 527 5.39 -3.83 -2.53
CA PRO A 527 4.91 -5.14 -2.95
C PRO A 527 5.74 -5.69 -4.12
N PHE A 528 5.92 -7.01 -4.15
CA PHE A 528 6.69 -7.68 -5.23
C PHE A 528 6.17 -7.33 -6.62
N GLY A 529 4.86 -7.29 -6.80
CA GLY A 529 4.28 -7.03 -8.11
C GLY A 529 4.44 -5.61 -8.62
N GLU A 530 4.59 -4.60 -7.75
CA GLU A 530 4.92 -3.25 -8.21
C GLU A 530 6.35 -3.17 -8.77
N ARG A 531 7.28 -3.91 -8.16
CA ARG A 531 8.65 -4.03 -8.69
C ARG A 531 8.64 -4.68 -10.05
N LEU A 532 7.89 -5.78 -10.18
CA LEU A 532 7.75 -6.50 -11.44
C LEU A 532 7.17 -5.58 -12.52
N LEU A 533 6.10 -4.85 -12.21
CA LEU A 533 5.47 -3.90 -13.14
C LEU A 533 6.43 -2.78 -13.57
N LEU A 534 7.21 -2.22 -12.65
CA LEU A 534 8.20 -1.19 -12.98
C LEU A 534 9.25 -1.72 -13.96
N LEU A 535 9.74 -2.94 -13.75
CA LEU A 535 10.72 -3.58 -14.61
C LEU A 535 10.13 -3.97 -15.98
N VAL A 536 8.88 -4.40 -16.03
CA VAL A 536 8.13 -4.64 -17.27
C VAL A 536 7.96 -3.34 -18.05
N LEU A 537 7.64 -2.22 -17.40
CA LEU A 537 7.56 -0.90 -18.05
C LEU A 537 8.91 -0.47 -18.64
N LEU A 538 10.01 -0.74 -17.91
CA LEU A 538 11.36 -0.48 -18.42
C LEU A 538 11.68 -1.37 -19.62
N GLY A 539 11.30 -2.66 -19.59
CA GLY A 539 11.41 -3.59 -20.71
C GLY A 539 10.57 -3.15 -21.91
N GLY A 540 9.41 -2.54 -21.67
CA GLY A 540 8.57 -1.94 -22.71
C GLY A 540 9.29 -0.89 -23.53
N VAL A 541 10.18 -0.08 -22.91
CA VAL A 541 11.00 0.90 -23.66
C VAL A 541 11.93 0.18 -24.64
N ALA A 542 12.56 -0.91 -24.25
CA ALA A 542 13.41 -1.72 -25.14
C ALA A 542 12.56 -2.42 -26.22
N LEU A 543 11.38 -2.92 -25.85
CA LEU A 543 10.46 -3.58 -26.76
C LEU A 543 10.00 -2.63 -27.87
N HIS A 544 9.62 -1.40 -27.56
CA HIS A 544 9.18 -0.41 -28.57
C HIS A 544 10.24 -0.03 -29.60
N HIS A 545 11.50 -0.32 -29.36
CA HIS A 545 12.62 -0.06 -30.28
C HIS A 545 13.31 -1.35 -30.75
N TRP A 546 12.61 -2.51 -30.62
CA TRP A 546 13.22 -3.81 -30.85
C TRP A 546 13.80 -3.98 -32.29
N GLN A 547 13.16 -3.42 -33.30
CA GLN A 547 13.65 -3.46 -34.67
C GLN A 547 14.96 -2.66 -34.83
N GLY A 548 15.03 -1.48 -34.23
CA GLY A 548 16.19 -0.60 -34.30
C GLY A 548 17.44 -1.22 -33.64
N TRP A 549 17.36 -1.72 -32.40
CA TRP A 549 18.51 -2.33 -31.75
C TRP A 549 18.83 -3.74 -32.30
N LEU A 550 17.84 -4.45 -32.83
CA LEU A 550 18.08 -5.73 -33.49
C LEU A 550 18.91 -5.56 -34.80
N ALA A 551 18.68 -4.50 -35.54
CA ALA A 551 19.45 -4.17 -36.74
C ALA A 551 20.95 -3.93 -36.46
N TRP A 552 21.33 -3.59 -35.23
CA TRP A 552 22.72 -3.44 -34.80
C TRP A 552 23.42 -4.74 -34.48
N LEU A 553 22.68 -5.86 -34.39
CA LEU A 553 23.27 -7.17 -34.14
C LEU A 553 23.68 -7.85 -35.45
N PRO A 554 24.98 -7.93 -35.76
CA PRO A 554 25.47 -8.40 -37.09
C PRO A 554 25.11 -9.87 -37.40
N TRP A 555 24.68 -10.60 -36.38
CA TRP A 555 24.25 -12.00 -36.49
C TRP A 555 22.71 -12.17 -36.52
N ALA A 556 21.94 -11.09 -36.39
CA ALA A 556 20.50 -11.19 -36.40
C ALA A 556 19.98 -11.32 -37.85
N PRO A 557 19.31 -12.44 -38.22
CA PRO A 557 18.83 -12.61 -39.57
C PRO A 557 17.70 -11.63 -39.87
N GLU A 558 17.66 -11.11 -41.10
CA GLU A 558 16.56 -10.25 -41.59
C GLU A 558 15.18 -10.91 -41.44
N SER A 559 15.14 -12.26 -41.48
CA SER A 559 13.94 -13.04 -41.23
C SER A 559 13.33 -12.83 -39.84
N LEU A 560 14.09 -12.36 -38.84
CA LEU A 560 13.53 -12.00 -37.52
C LEU A 560 12.72 -10.71 -37.57
N GLN A 561 13.03 -9.78 -38.49
CA GLN A 561 12.29 -8.51 -38.61
C GLN A 561 11.00 -8.68 -39.44
N ALA A 562 11.06 -9.41 -40.55
CA ALA A 562 9.96 -9.62 -41.48
C ALA A 562 9.33 -11.04 -41.45
N GLY A 563 9.84 -11.91 -40.58
CA GLY A 563 9.49 -13.32 -40.52
C GLY A 563 8.19 -13.66 -39.76
N PRO A 564 7.98 -14.96 -39.49
CA PRO A 564 6.80 -15.45 -38.77
C PRO A 564 6.61 -14.80 -37.39
N LEU A 565 5.38 -14.78 -36.89
CA LEU A 565 5.03 -14.16 -35.61
C LEU A 565 5.78 -14.78 -34.41
N LEU A 566 6.04 -16.08 -34.43
CA LEU A 566 6.62 -16.81 -33.29
C LEU A 566 8.04 -16.35 -32.94
N PRO A 567 9.02 -16.23 -33.88
CA PRO A 567 10.33 -15.67 -33.56
C PRO A 567 10.26 -14.22 -33.08
N ARG A 568 9.43 -13.38 -33.69
CA ARG A 568 9.19 -11.98 -33.28
C ARG A 568 8.66 -11.90 -31.86
N PHE A 569 7.73 -12.78 -31.50
CA PHE A 569 7.20 -12.89 -30.14
C PHE A 569 8.32 -13.27 -29.14
N GLY A 570 9.20 -14.22 -29.52
CA GLY A 570 10.34 -14.62 -28.68
C GLY A 570 11.29 -13.44 -28.40
N VAL A 571 11.67 -12.68 -29.42
CA VAL A 571 12.52 -11.49 -29.28
C VAL A 571 11.83 -10.42 -28.41
N GLY A 572 10.56 -10.13 -28.69
CA GLY A 572 9.79 -9.16 -27.90
C GLY A 572 9.67 -9.57 -26.43
N LEU A 573 9.43 -10.85 -26.17
CA LEU A 573 9.36 -11.36 -24.81
C LEU A 573 10.70 -11.25 -24.07
N ILE A 574 11.81 -11.53 -24.75
CA ILE A 574 13.16 -11.35 -24.18
C ILE A 574 13.40 -9.86 -23.86
N ALA A 575 13.14 -8.95 -24.78
CA ALA A 575 13.29 -7.52 -24.58
C ALA A 575 12.46 -7.04 -23.36
N LEU A 576 11.22 -7.51 -23.25
CA LEU A 576 10.32 -7.15 -22.15
C LEU A 576 10.79 -7.68 -20.79
N LEU A 577 11.27 -8.95 -20.75
CA LEU A 577 11.61 -9.61 -19.49
C LEU A 577 13.06 -9.41 -19.06
N LEU A 578 13.95 -8.95 -19.94
CA LEU A 578 15.38 -8.76 -19.64
C LEU A 578 15.59 -7.91 -18.36
N PRO A 579 14.94 -6.75 -18.16
CA PRO A 579 15.09 -5.99 -16.92
C PRO A 579 14.60 -6.76 -15.68
N VAL A 580 13.59 -7.61 -15.81
CA VAL A 580 13.07 -8.44 -14.71
C VAL A 580 14.13 -9.48 -14.31
N LEU A 581 14.76 -10.13 -15.28
CA LEU A 581 15.80 -11.13 -15.03
C LEU A 581 17.06 -10.52 -14.43
N VAL A 582 17.47 -9.34 -14.91
CA VAL A 582 18.70 -8.66 -14.46
C VAL A 582 18.50 -7.94 -13.12
N ALA A 583 17.38 -7.26 -12.91
CA ALA A 583 17.18 -6.35 -11.80
C ALA A 583 16.08 -6.77 -10.80
N GLY A 584 15.47 -7.95 -10.99
CA GLY A 584 14.36 -8.41 -10.13
C GLY A 584 14.71 -8.57 -8.66
N TRP A 585 15.98 -8.83 -8.33
CA TRP A 585 16.50 -8.96 -6.96
C TRP A 585 17.10 -7.67 -6.39
N TRP A 586 17.20 -6.59 -7.18
CA TRP A 586 17.81 -5.35 -6.72
C TRP A 586 17.08 -4.72 -5.53
N PRO A 587 17.79 -3.92 -4.70
CA PRO A 587 17.18 -3.26 -3.54
C PRO A 587 16.00 -2.37 -3.94
N LYS A 588 14.90 -2.50 -3.19
CA LYS A 588 13.66 -1.77 -3.44
C LYS A 588 13.84 -0.25 -3.60
N PRO A 589 14.64 0.44 -2.74
CA PRO A 589 14.84 1.87 -2.87
C PRO A 589 15.52 2.27 -4.19
N LEU A 590 16.41 1.40 -4.72
CA LEU A 590 17.07 1.61 -5.99
C LEU A 590 16.05 1.64 -7.14
N LEU A 591 15.19 0.63 -7.21
CA LEU A 591 14.18 0.51 -8.27
C LEU A 591 13.18 1.68 -8.23
N TYR A 592 12.68 2.05 -7.04
CA TYR A 592 11.76 3.18 -6.94
C TYR A 592 12.40 4.53 -7.23
N GLY A 593 13.69 4.68 -6.98
CA GLY A 593 14.45 5.86 -7.40
C GLY A 593 14.47 6.07 -8.91
N LEU A 594 14.33 4.99 -9.70
CA LEU A 594 14.28 5.03 -11.17
C LEU A 594 12.88 5.34 -11.74
N LEU A 595 11.83 5.33 -10.93
CA LEU A 595 10.45 5.50 -11.42
C LEU A 595 10.24 6.81 -12.22
N PRO A 596 10.78 7.99 -11.83
CA PRO A 596 10.66 9.20 -12.66
C PRO A 596 11.32 9.06 -14.03
N LEU A 597 12.46 8.37 -14.10
CA LEU A 597 13.13 8.13 -15.38
C LEU A 597 12.35 7.16 -16.26
N VAL A 598 11.80 6.08 -15.69
CA VAL A 598 10.94 5.14 -16.43
C VAL A 598 9.72 5.85 -17.00
N TRP A 599 9.08 6.73 -16.22
CA TRP A 599 7.99 7.58 -16.70
C TRP A 599 8.45 8.47 -17.88
N ALA A 600 9.61 9.10 -17.76
CA ALA A 600 10.13 9.99 -18.81
C ALA A 600 10.46 9.24 -20.10
N LEU A 601 11.03 8.04 -19.99
CA LEU A 601 11.32 7.18 -21.14
C LEU A 601 10.03 6.73 -21.85
N LEU A 602 9.00 6.33 -21.09
CA LEU A 602 7.69 6.01 -21.67
C LEU A 602 7.05 7.21 -22.36
N LEU A 603 7.08 8.39 -21.71
CA LEU A 603 6.54 9.61 -22.32
C LEU A 603 7.31 9.97 -23.59
N SER A 604 8.64 9.88 -23.59
CA SER A 604 9.45 10.20 -24.77
C SER A 604 9.11 9.32 -25.98
N ARG A 605 8.69 8.08 -25.77
CA ARG A 605 8.23 7.15 -26.84
C ARG A 605 6.96 7.67 -27.52
N TYR A 606 6.01 8.18 -26.73
CA TYR A 606 4.71 8.63 -27.28
C TYR A 606 4.66 10.12 -27.66
N LEU A 607 5.74 10.90 -27.45
CA LEU A 607 5.79 12.29 -27.87
C LEU A 607 5.67 12.49 -29.40
N PRO A 608 6.29 11.67 -30.26
CA PRO A 608 6.10 11.80 -31.71
C PRO A 608 4.63 11.70 -32.11
N LEU A 609 3.90 10.69 -31.61
CA LEU A 609 2.47 10.52 -31.84
C LEU A 609 1.69 11.76 -31.39
N GLY A 610 1.92 12.24 -30.17
CA GLY A 610 1.23 13.40 -29.62
C GLY A 610 1.59 14.73 -30.28
N MET A 611 2.82 14.90 -30.75
CA MET A 611 3.28 16.18 -31.30
C MET A 611 3.17 16.28 -32.82
N VAL A 612 3.21 15.16 -33.54
CA VAL A 612 3.12 15.14 -35.00
C VAL A 612 1.72 14.83 -35.47
N GLU A 613 1.07 13.81 -34.90
CA GLU A 613 -0.18 13.29 -35.41
C GLU A 613 -1.43 13.81 -34.69
N ALA A 614 -1.31 14.23 -33.42
CA ALA A 614 -2.47 14.72 -32.67
C ALA A 614 -3.15 15.94 -33.33
N GLY A 615 -2.38 16.81 -33.97
CA GLY A 615 -2.89 17.97 -34.67
C GLY A 615 -3.67 17.64 -35.94
N GLN A 616 -3.62 16.39 -36.40
CA GLN A 616 -4.36 15.90 -37.57
C GLN A 616 -5.78 15.39 -37.20
N LEU A 617 -6.19 15.47 -35.94
CA LEU A 617 -7.46 14.92 -35.48
C LEU A 617 -8.67 15.42 -36.27
N LEU A 618 -8.73 16.72 -36.60
CA LEU A 618 -9.86 17.30 -37.34
C LEU A 618 -9.93 16.80 -38.78
N PRO A 619 -8.88 16.91 -39.63
CA PRO A 619 -8.92 16.38 -40.99
C PRO A 619 -9.12 14.87 -40.99
N VAL A 620 -8.46 14.11 -40.10
CA VAL A 620 -8.66 12.64 -40.06
C VAL A 620 -10.07 12.28 -39.65
N SER A 621 -10.72 13.01 -38.76
CA SER A 621 -12.14 12.77 -38.39
C SER A 621 -13.14 13.17 -39.49
N ALA A 622 -12.79 14.15 -40.30
CA ALA A 622 -13.63 14.58 -41.42
C ALA A 622 -13.48 13.69 -42.70
N PHE A 623 -12.37 12.95 -42.81
CA PHE A 623 -11.98 12.17 -43.96
C PHE A 623 -13.10 11.16 -44.43
N PRO A 624 -13.75 10.40 -43.54
CA PRO A 624 -14.78 9.45 -43.96
C PRO A 624 -15.97 10.08 -44.67
N TRP A 625 -16.22 11.39 -44.45
CA TRP A 625 -17.37 12.12 -44.99
C TRP A 625 -17.01 13.04 -46.14
N GLN A 626 -15.77 13.58 -46.18
CA GLN A 626 -15.35 14.61 -47.10
C GLN A 626 -14.20 14.18 -48.03
N GLY A 627 -13.64 12.98 -47.83
CA GLY A 627 -12.48 12.50 -48.61
C GLY A 627 -11.33 13.49 -48.62
N ALA A 628 -10.77 13.79 -49.82
CA ALA A 628 -9.64 14.70 -49.95
C ALA A 628 -9.92 16.15 -49.48
N ALA A 629 -11.20 16.59 -49.47
CA ALA A 629 -11.55 17.93 -48.96
C ALA A 629 -11.33 18.06 -47.42
N ALA A 630 -11.24 16.96 -46.72
CA ALA A 630 -10.91 16.97 -45.29
C ALA A 630 -9.54 17.60 -44.98
N ALA A 631 -8.60 17.58 -45.92
CA ALA A 631 -7.28 18.25 -45.78
C ALA A 631 -7.37 19.78 -45.63
N LEU A 632 -8.51 20.40 -45.94
CA LEU A 632 -8.73 21.85 -45.74
C LEU A 632 -9.01 22.21 -44.28
N TRP A 633 -9.29 21.23 -43.40
CA TRP A 633 -9.53 21.49 -42.00
C TRP A 633 -8.22 21.94 -41.28
N PRO A 634 -8.32 22.78 -40.24
CA PRO A 634 -7.14 23.22 -39.49
C PRO A 634 -6.37 22.02 -38.93
N SER A 635 -5.09 21.99 -39.21
CA SER A 635 -4.18 20.96 -38.70
C SER A 635 -2.87 21.58 -38.26
N TRP A 636 -2.15 20.91 -37.36
CA TRP A 636 -0.80 21.29 -36.97
C TRP A 636 0.04 20.01 -36.82
N SER A 637 1.35 20.16 -37.03
CA SER A 637 2.33 19.13 -36.84
C SER A 637 3.62 19.74 -36.35
N ALA A 638 4.23 19.18 -35.32
CA ALA A 638 5.51 19.67 -34.84
C ALA A 638 6.66 19.19 -35.74
N ASP A 639 7.67 20.05 -35.90
CA ASP A 639 8.91 19.70 -36.57
C ASP A 639 9.65 18.59 -35.82
N GLN A 640 10.33 17.70 -36.56
CA GLN A 640 11.06 16.57 -35.97
C GLN A 640 12.16 17.01 -35.01
N HIS A 641 12.84 18.16 -35.27
CA HIS A 641 13.85 18.71 -34.36
C HIS A 641 13.23 19.15 -33.02
N VAL A 642 12.02 19.72 -33.08
CA VAL A 642 11.28 20.13 -31.88
C VAL A 642 10.87 18.89 -31.08
N VAL A 643 10.40 17.82 -31.75
CA VAL A 643 10.08 16.55 -31.11
C VAL A 643 11.31 15.94 -30.44
N ALA A 644 12.45 15.85 -31.14
CA ALA A 644 13.72 15.34 -30.62
C ALA A 644 14.24 16.16 -29.43
N PHE A 645 14.07 17.49 -29.47
CA PHE A 645 14.38 18.35 -28.34
C PHE A 645 13.48 18.06 -27.14
N CYS A 646 12.17 17.95 -27.33
CA CYS A 646 11.22 17.63 -26.26
C CYS A 646 11.48 16.25 -25.64
N GLN A 647 11.78 15.23 -26.46
CA GLN A 647 12.18 13.91 -25.99
C GLN A 647 13.42 13.99 -25.09
N SER A 648 14.46 14.70 -25.55
CA SER A 648 15.70 14.89 -24.79
C SER A 648 15.46 15.63 -23.48
N ALA A 649 14.64 16.69 -23.51
CA ALA A 649 14.29 17.48 -22.33
C ALA A 649 13.52 16.65 -21.30
N VAL A 650 12.55 15.86 -21.73
CA VAL A 650 11.77 14.97 -20.84
C VAL A 650 12.67 13.91 -20.19
N ILE A 651 13.56 13.27 -20.96
CA ILE A 651 14.52 12.29 -20.43
C ILE A 651 15.47 12.96 -19.41
N ALA A 652 15.98 14.16 -19.71
CA ALA A 652 16.84 14.91 -18.79
C ALA A 652 16.12 15.27 -17.49
N VAL A 653 14.86 15.71 -17.55
CA VAL A 653 14.03 15.99 -16.37
C VAL A 653 13.82 14.70 -15.56
N GLY A 654 13.49 13.58 -16.21
CA GLY A 654 13.33 12.27 -15.55
C GLY A 654 14.61 11.81 -14.88
N LEU A 655 15.77 12.00 -15.52
CA LEU A 655 17.09 11.66 -14.95
C LEU A 655 17.37 12.50 -13.70
N ILE A 656 17.28 13.83 -13.80
CA ILE A 656 17.53 14.75 -12.68
C ILE A 656 16.62 14.38 -11.50
N TRP A 657 15.34 14.17 -11.79
CA TRP A 657 14.37 13.82 -10.76
C TRP A 657 14.68 12.48 -10.12
N SER A 658 15.07 11.44 -10.90
CA SER A 658 15.52 10.15 -10.40
C SER A 658 16.77 10.28 -9.52
N LEU A 659 17.76 11.07 -9.93
CA LEU A 659 18.96 11.30 -9.11
C LEU A 659 18.63 11.96 -7.77
N VAL A 660 17.71 12.92 -7.75
CA VAL A 660 17.23 13.57 -6.50
C VAL A 660 16.54 12.55 -5.60
N ILE A 661 15.69 11.68 -6.13
CA ILE A 661 15.00 10.65 -5.33
C ILE A 661 15.99 9.59 -4.84
N LEU A 662 16.88 9.08 -5.70
CA LEU A 662 17.93 8.12 -5.32
C LEU A 662 18.80 8.67 -4.19
N ARG A 663 19.24 9.93 -4.28
CA ARG A 663 20.00 10.58 -3.21
C ARG A 663 19.23 10.56 -1.89
N ARG A 664 17.92 10.86 -1.90
CA ARG A 664 17.10 10.87 -0.68
C ARG A 664 16.86 9.48 -0.09
N LEU A 665 16.67 8.48 -0.96
CA LEU A 665 16.39 7.10 -0.52
C LEU A 665 17.65 6.34 -0.07
N LEU A 666 18.82 6.66 -0.61
CA LEU A 666 20.07 5.92 -0.45
C LEU A 666 21.17 6.70 0.29
N LEU A 667 20.80 7.79 1.01
CA LEU A 667 21.76 8.62 1.77
C LEU A 667 22.66 7.81 2.73
N THR A 668 22.13 6.73 3.30
CA THR A 668 22.84 5.86 4.23
C THR A 668 23.73 4.82 3.57
N SER A 669 23.68 4.69 2.23
CA SER A 669 24.37 3.62 1.47
C SER A 669 25.07 4.21 0.24
N PRO A 670 26.26 4.82 0.38
CA PRO A 670 26.94 5.53 -0.73
C PRO A 670 27.27 4.62 -1.93
N ARG A 671 27.58 3.34 -1.70
CA ARG A 671 27.81 2.37 -2.79
C ARG A 671 26.55 2.14 -3.64
N LEU A 672 25.39 1.98 -3.01
CA LEU A 672 24.12 1.82 -3.72
C LEU A 672 23.70 3.12 -4.41
N LEU A 673 24.00 4.27 -3.82
CA LEU A 673 23.76 5.58 -4.47
C LEU A 673 24.63 5.74 -5.72
N GLY A 674 25.91 5.39 -5.67
CA GLY A 674 26.79 5.39 -6.83
C GLY A 674 26.26 4.48 -7.95
N LEU A 675 25.96 3.20 -7.62
CA LEU A 675 25.40 2.24 -8.56
C LEU A 675 24.06 2.75 -9.17
N GLY A 676 23.16 3.28 -8.35
CA GLY A 676 21.88 3.80 -8.80
C GLY A 676 22.02 5.02 -9.72
N SER A 677 22.96 5.90 -9.43
CA SER A 677 23.23 7.09 -10.25
C SER A 677 23.85 6.71 -11.60
N THR A 678 24.83 5.82 -11.63
CA THR A 678 25.42 5.32 -12.88
C THR A 678 24.40 4.59 -13.74
N LEU A 679 23.56 3.77 -13.13
CA LEU A 679 22.48 3.08 -13.83
C LEU A 679 21.45 4.07 -14.41
N ALA A 680 21.02 5.08 -13.65
CA ALA A 680 20.10 6.10 -14.13
C ALA A 680 20.67 6.85 -15.34
N ILE A 681 21.94 7.21 -15.30
CA ILE A 681 22.63 7.88 -16.42
C ILE A 681 22.70 6.93 -17.63
N ALA A 682 23.10 5.68 -17.44
CA ALA A 682 23.17 4.69 -18.51
C ALA A 682 21.82 4.44 -19.18
N LEU A 683 20.74 4.33 -18.39
CA LEU A 683 19.37 4.19 -18.90
C LEU A 683 18.90 5.44 -19.65
N ALA A 684 19.24 6.64 -19.17
CA ALA A 684 18.89 7.89 -19.86
C ALA A 684 19.60 8.03 -21.20
N LEU A 685 20.91 7.71 -21.26
CA LEU A 685 21.69 7.74 -22.49
C LEU A 685 21.23 6.65 -23.47
N GLY A 686 20.99 5.44 -22.99
CA GLY A 686 20.47 4.33 -23.80
C GLY A 686 19.06 4.65 -24.33
N GLY A 687 18.18 5.19 -23.50
CA GLY A 687 16.86 5.64 -23.93
C GLY A 687 16.90 6.74 -24.97
N ARG A 688 17.81 7.72 -24.82
CA ARG A 688 17.99 8.78 -25.82
C ARG A 688 18.55 8.24 -27.14
N TRP A 689 19.47 7.30 -27.07
CA TRP A 689 19.99 6.61 -28.25
C TRP A 689 18.86 5.85 -28.98
N LEU A 690 18.06 5.07 -28.26
CA LEU A 690 16.92 4.36 -28.81
C LEU A 690 15.90 5.29 -29.48
N THR A 691 15.52 6.39 -28.82
CA THR A 691 14.57 7.37 -29.39
C THR A 691 15.15 8.15 -30.58
N GLY A 692 16.47 8.20 -30.76
CA GLY A 692 17.14 8.81 -31.90
C GLY A 692 17.25 7.89 -33.11
N MET A 693 16.94 6.60 -32.96
CA MET A 693 16.92 5.60 -34.03
C MET A 693 15.53 5.49 -34.71
N ALA A 694 14.48 5.98 -34.04
CA ALA A 694 13.10 6.03 -34.55
C ALA A 694 12.84 7.36 -35.27
#